data_430611d6a49bd0b45a282fc10b5c48f5
#
_entry.id   430611d6a49bd0b45a282fc10b5c48f5
#
_cell.length_a   1.000
_cell.length_b   1.000
_cell.length_c   1.000
_cell.angle_alpha   90.00
_cell.angle_beta   90.00
_cell.angle_gamma   90.00
#
_symmetry.space_group_name_H-M   'P 1'
#
loop_
_entity.id
_entity.type
_entity.pdbx_description
1 polymer ?
#
loop_
_entity_poly.entity_id
_entity_poly.type
_entity_poly.pdbx_seq_one_letter_code
_entity_poly.pdbx_strand_id
1 'polypeptide(L)'
;MRLHNHHLELLSPARDVGIAREAILHGADAVYIGGPGFGARHNASNSLSDIAGLVPFAHRYGAKIFVTLNTILHDDELEPAQRLITDLYETGVDALIVQDMGVMELDIPPIELHASTQCDIRSVEKAKFLSDVGFSQIVLARELNLQQIKAIYDNTDATIEFFIHGALCVAYSGQCNISHAQTGRSANRGDCSQACRLPYTLKDDQGRVVAYEKHLLSMKDNDQTANLAQLIDAGVRSFKIEGRYKDMSYVKNITAHYRQMLDAIIEDRGDLMRSSAGRTEHFFVPSTDKTFHRGSTDYFVNARKGDIGAFDSPKFIGLPVGEVLKVAKDHLDVEVTEALTNGDGLNVMIKREIVGFRANTVEKTGENRYRVWPNEMPADLHKVRPHQVLNRNLDHNWQQALQKTSSERRIAVDINLSGWQEQLVLTMTCEDGVSVTHTLDGEFAEATQAEKALANLRDCVAKLGQTIYFARDVQINLPGALFVPNSLLNQLRRETVERLDEARVNAAPRGQRKAVSVPPPVYPETHLSFLANVYNHKARAFYQRYGVKLIDAAYEAHEEKGDVPVMITKHCLRFAFNLCPKQAKGSIKSWKATPMQLIHGDEVLTLKFDCRPCEMHVIGKMKNHILKMPLPGSVVASVSPDELLKTLPKRKGA
;
A
#
# COMPACT_ATOMS: atom_id res chain seq x y z
N MET A 1 2.64 -11.88 -15.99
CA MET A 1 2.46 -13.35 -15.82
C MET A 1 1.50 -13.57 -14.66
N ARG A 2 0.36 -14.26 -14.87
CA ARG A 2 -0.61 -14.51 -13.79
C ARG A 2 0.07 -15.27 -12.67
N LEU A 3 -0.09 -14.82 -11.41
CA LEU A 3 0.29 -15.63 -10.26
C LEU A 3 -0.43 -16.98 -10.35
N HIS A 4 0.30 -18.08 -10.19
CA HIS A 4 -0.35 -19.39 -10.10
C HIS A 4 -1.34 -19.36 -8.95
N ASN A 5 -2.47 -20.06 -9.08
CA ASN A 5 -3.55 -20.03 -8.09
C ASN A 5 -3.11 -20.33 -6.64
N HIS A 6 -1.97 -20.98 -6.47
CA HIS A 6 -1.37 -21.32 -5.17
C HIS A 6 -0.34 -20.31 -4.65
N HIS A 7 0.07 -19.31 -5.45
CA HIS A 7 0.99 -18.26 -4.99
C HIS A 7 0.25 -17.09 -4.35
N LEU A 8 0.73 -16.66 -3.20
CA LEU A 8 0.29 -15.44 -2.52
C LEU A 8 1.37 -14.38 -2.59
N GLU A 9 0.98 -13.17 -2.97
CA GLU A 9 1.86 -12.02 -3.11
C GLU A 9 1.52 -10.98 -2.04
N LEU A 10 2.45 -10.67 -1.13
CA LEU A 10 2.35 -9.54 -0.23
C LEU A 10 2.96 -8.31 -0.90
N LEU A 11 2.11 -7.33 -1.24
CA LEU A 11 2.49 -6.13 -1.96
C LEU A 11 2.58 -4.93 -1.02
N SER A 12 3.81 -4.49 -0.75
CA SER A 12 4.10 -3.38 0.17
C SER A 12 4.29 -2.05 -0.55
N PRO A 13 3.91 -0.93 0.08
CA PRO A 13 4.19 0.40 -0.43
C PRO A 13 5.63 0.82 -0.15
N ALA A 14 6.19 1.67 -1.01
CA ALA A 14 7.40 2.40 -0.69
C ALA A 14 7.31 3.85 -1.16
N ARG A 15 7.75 4.78 -0.31
CA ARG A 15 7.95 6.17 -0.66
C ARG A 15 9.24 6.36 -1.44
N ASP A 16 10.30 5.67 -1.01
CA ASP A 16 11.64 5.71 -1.56
C ASP A 16 12.27 4.32 -1.59
N VAL A 17 13.40 4.20 -2.30
CA VAL A 17 14.10 2.92 -2.48
C VAL A 17 14.65 2.33 -1.19
N GLY A 18 14.96 3.16 -0.18
CA GLY A 18 15.39 2.69 1.13
C GLY A 18 14.26 1.94 1.83
N ILE A 19 13.06 2.51 1.82
CA ILE A 19 11.84 1.87 2.35
C ILE A 19 11.50 0.60 1.53
N ALA A 20 11.69 0.62 0.20
CA ALA A 20 11.46 -0.55 -0.64
C ALA A 20 12.35 -1.74 -0.27
N ARG A 21 13.65 -1.49 -0.03
CA ARG A 21 14.58 -2.53 0.43
C ARG A 21 14.15 -3.12 1.77
N GLU A 22 13.79 -2.28 2.71
CA GLU A 22 13.32 -2.73 4.03
C GLU A 22 11.98 -3.49 3.95
N ALA A 23 11.05 -3.09 3.06
CA ALA A 23 9.83 -3.85 2.81
C ALA A 23 10.15 -5.29 2.35
N ILE A 24 11.08 -5.44 1.40
CA ILE A 24 11.52 -6.77 0.92
C ILE A 24 12.16 -7.57 2.06
N LEU A 25 13.05 -6.97 2.84
CA LEU A 25 13.71 -7.63 3.98
C LEU A 25 12.72 -8.01 5.09
N HIS A 26 11.59 -7.31 5.21
CA HIS A 26 10.51 -7.64 6.15
C HIS A 26 9.45 -8.59 5.56
N GLY A 27 9.67 -9.14 4.36
CA GLY A 27 8.90 -10.24 3.80
C GLY A 27 7.92 -9.85 2.69
N ALA A 28 8.03 -8.65 2.10
CA ALA A 28 7.26 -8.33 0.90
C ALA A 28 7.69 -9.19 -0.30
N ASP A 29 6.71 -9.67 -1.05
CA ASP A 29 6.91 -10.41 -2.30
C ASP A 29 6.97 -9.45 -3.49
N ALA A 30 6.35 -8.29 -3.36
CA ALA A 30 6.43 -7.20 -4.32
C ALA A 30 6.37 -5.84 -3.63
N VAL A 31 6.92 -4.83 -4.28
CA VAL A 31 6.86 -3.45 -3.79
C VAL A 31 6.33 -2.54 -4.89
N TYR A 32 5.38 -1.66 -4.54
CA TYR A 32 4.96 -0.61 -5.47
C TYR A 32 5.49 0.76 -5.03
N ILE A 33 6.10 1.47 -5.99
CA ILE A 33 6.84 2.71 -5.77
C ILE A 33 6.46 3.75 -6.84
N GLY A 34 6.63 5.04 -6.53
CA GLY A 34 6.47 6.12 -7.50
C GLY A 34 7.70 6.25 -8.40
N GLY A 35 7.48 6.39 -9.71
CA GLY A 35 8.52 6.80 -10.67
C GLY A 35 8.79 8.31 -10.65
N PRO A 36 9.57 8.83 -11.61
CA PRO A 36 9.88 10.26 -11.71
C PRO A 36 8.67 11.15 -11.98
N GLY A 37 7.55 10.59 -12.51
CA GLY A 37 6.34 11.32 -12.84
C GLY A 37 5.09 10.43 -12.90
N PHE A 38 3.93 11.05 -13.12
CA PHE A 38 2.63 10.41 -13.40
C PHE A 38 2.11 9.44 -12.32
N GLY A 39 2.62 9.51 -11.10
CA GLY A 39 2.13 8.73 -9.97
C GLY A 39 1.12 9.52 -9.13
N ALA A 40 0.04 8.87 -8.68
CA ALA A 40 -0.99 9.48 -7.82
C ALA A 40 -0.50 9.84 -6.39
N ARG A 41 0.76 10.21 -6.25
CA ARG A 41 1.42 10.69 -5.01
C ARG A 41 2.66 11.50 -5.40
N HIS A 42 2.51 12.80 -5.68
CA HIS A 42 3.59 13.66 -6.18
C HIS A 42 4.85 13.72 -5.31
N ASN A 43 4.72 13.64 -3.99
CA ASN A 43 5.85 13.74 -3.06
C ASN A 43 6.55 12.39 -2.78
N ALA A 44 6.24 11.34 -3.55
CA ALA A 44 6.85 10.01 -3.44
C ALA A 44 7.43 9.59 -4.81
N SER A 45 8.20 10.48 -5.43
CA SER A 45 8.90 10.24 -6.70
C SER A 45 10.31 9.73 -6.46
N ASN A 46 10.79 8.85 -7.34
CA ASN A 46 12.14 8.29 -7.33
C ASN A 46 12.76 8.43 -8.71
N SER A 47 14.09 8.60 -8.78
CA SER A 47 14.80 8.67 -10.05
C SER A 47 14.86 7.30 -10.75
N LEU A 48 15.06 7.30 -12.05
CA LEU A 48 15.28 6.06 -12.83
C LEU A 48 16.51 5.31 -12.31
N SER A 49 17.59 6.00 -11.94
CA SER A 49 18.80 5.39 -11.41
C SER A 49 18.58 4.70 -10.06
N ASP A 50 17.77 5.30 -9.18
CA ASP A 50 17.41 4.69 -7.89
C ASP A 50 16.62 3.40 -8.11
N ILE A 51 15.64 3.44 -9.03
CA ILE A 51 14.82 2.26 -9.39
C ILE A 51 15.69 1.19 -10.03
N ALA A 52 16.60 1.55 -10.97
CA ALA A 52 17.52 0.62 -11.59
C ALA A 52 18.44 -0.09 -10.58
N GLY A 53 18.84 0.60 -9.50
CA GLY A 53 19.61 0.00 -8.39
C GLY A 53 18.78 -0.85 -7.43
N LEU A 54 17.45 -0.66 -7.41
CA LEU A 54 16.53 -1.44 -6.58
C LEU A 54 16.14 -2.78 -7.22
N VAL A 55 15.95 -2.82 -8.52
CA VAL A 55 15.46 -4.00 -9.25
C VAL A 55 16.35 -5.24 -9.04
N PRO A 56 17.68 -5.21 -9.25
CA PRO A 56 18.53 -6.37 -9.00
C PRO A 56 18.49 -6.83 -7.53
N PHE A 57 18.40 -5.89 -6.58
CA PHE A 57 18.26 -6.23 -5.17
C PHE A 57 16.98 -7.03 -4.93
N ALA A 58 15.84 -6.59 -5.49
CA ALA A 58 14.56 -7.29 -5.36
C ALA A 58 14.61 -8.67 -6.02
N HIS A 59 15.13 -8.75 -7.23
CA HIS A 59 15.21 -9.99 -8.02
C HIS A 59 16.07 -11.06 -7.36
N ARG A 60 17.08 -10.71 -6.55
CA ARG A 60 17.82 -11.69 -5.74
C ARG A 60 16.91 -12.49 -4.81
N TYR A 61 15.83 -11.91 -4.33
CA TYR A 61 14.79 -12.59 -3.51
C TYR A 61 13.63 -13.14 -4.35
N GLY A 62 13.63 -12.96 -5.67
CA GLY A 62 12.46 -13.22 -6.52
C GLY A 62 11.30 -12.26 -6.26
N ALA A 63 11.56 -11.16 -5.55
CA ALA A 63 10.58 -10.11 -5.31
C ALA A 63 10.48 -9.16 -6.51
N LYS A 64 9.31 -8.55 -6.72
CA LYS A 64 9.00 -7.71 -7.88
C LYS A 64 8.91 -6.23 -7.53
N ILE A 65 9.18 -5.38 -8.51
CA ILE A 65 9.05 -3.92 -8.42
C ILE A 65 7.98 -3.44 -9.41
N PHE A 66 6.91 -2.84 -8.88
CA PHE A 66 5.84 -2.22 -9.66
C PHE A 66 5.92 -0.71 -9.56
N VAL A 67 5.94 -0.02 -10.70
CA VAL A 67 5.96 1.45 -10.72
C VAL A 67 4.58 1.99 -11.01
N THR A 68 4.16 3.01 -10.24
CA THR A 68 2.86 3.63 -10.44
C THR A 68 2.91 4.73 -11.52
N LEU A 69 2.06 4.57 -12.52
CA LEU A 69 1.74 5.54 -13.57
C LEU A 69 0.21 5.67 -13.59
N ASN A 70 -0.37 6.03 -12.44
CA ASN A 70 -1.80 5.87 -12.16
C ASN A 70 -2.51 7.21 -11.93
N THR A 71 -2.21 8.18 -12.77
CA THR A 71 -2.90 9.47 -12.87
C THR A 71 -3.64 9.58 -14.21
N ILE A 72 -4.61 10.48 -14.29
CA ILE A 72 -5.14 10.96 -15.57
C ILE A 72 -3.99 11.65 -16.31
N LEU A 73 -3.82 11.38 -17.59
CA LEU A 73 -2.87 12.06 -18.47
C LEU A 73 -3.56 13.16 -19.27
N HIS A 74 -2.87 14.27 -19.47
CA HIS A 74 -3.26 15.31 -20.43
C HIS A 74 -2.64 15.00 -21.80
N ASP A 75 -3.12 15.65 -22.87
CA ASP A 75 -2.64 15.36 -24.21
C ASP A 75 -1.15 15.65 -24.42
N ASP A 76 -0.63 16.70 -23.80
CA ASP A 76 0.80 17.09 -23.82
C ASP A 76 1.70 16.17 -22.96
N GLU A 77 1.09 15.35 -22.11
CA GLU A 77 1.82 14.39 -21.25
C GLU A 77 1.95 12.99 -21.89
N LEU A 78 1.26 12.70 -22.98
CA LEU A 78 1.24 11.37 -23.60
C LEU A 78 2.64 10.94 -24.10
N GLU A 79 3.33 11.82 -24.83
CA GLU A 79 4.69 11.52 -25.31
C GLU A 79 5.72 11.44 -24.17
N PRO A 80 5.76 12.35 -23.17
CA PRO A 80 6.58 12.18 -21.98
C PRO A 80 6.28 10.88 -21.21
N ALA A 81 5.02 10.47 -21.11
CA ALA A 81 4.65 9.21 -20.45
C ALA A 81 5.15 8.00 -21.24
N GLN A 82 5.04 8.01 -22.57
CA GLN A 82 5.55 6.95 -23.44
C GLN A 82 7.08 6.78 -23.28
N ARG A 83 7.83 7.88 -23.27
CA ARG A 83 9.28 7.84 -23.02
C ARG A 83 9.60 7.28 -21.64
N LEU A 84 8.92 7.77 -20.59
CA LEU A 84 9.12 7.27 -19.24
C LEU A 84 8.83 5.75 -19.12
N ILE A 85 7.79 5.25 -19.78
CA ILE A 85 7.47 3.82 -19.81
C ILE A 85 8.61 3.01 -20.42
N THR A 86 9.20 3.50 -21.53
CA THR A 86 10.35 2.87 -22.18
C THR A 86 11.56 2.85 -21.25
N ASP A 87 11.89 3.98 -20.64
CA ASP A 87 13.00 4.08 -19.70
C ASP A 87 12.81 3.14 -18.49
N LEU A 88 11.61 3.08 -17.93
CA LEU A 88 11.30 2.15 -16.83
C LEU A 88 11.42 0.68 -17.26
N TYR A 89 10.98 0.35 -18.46
CA TYR A 89 11.16 -1.00 -19.00
C TYR A 89 12.65 -1.38 -19.10
N GLU A 90 13.50 -0.45 -19.50
CA GLU A 90 14.95 -0.67 -19.59
C GLU A 90 15.62 -0.86 -18.23
N THR A 91 15.07 -0.25 -17.14
CA THR A 91 15.57 -0.48 -15.78
C THR A 91 15.27 -1.88 -15.25
N GLY A 92 14.43 -2.66 -15.92
CA GLY A 92 14.04 -4.01 -15.49
C GLY A 92 12.84 -4.06 -14.57
N VAL A 93 12.07 -2.98 -14.41
CA VAL A 93 10.81 -2.94 -13.65
C VAL A 93 9.85 -4.01 -14.16
N ASP A 94 9.18 -4.71 -13.24
CA ASP A 94 8.36 -5.89 -13.56
C ASP A 94 6.99 -5.51 -14.14
N ALA A 95 6.35 -4.45 -13.62
CA ALA A 95 5.05 -4.00 -14.10
C ALA A 95 4.78 -2.53 -13.83
N LEU A 96 3.82 -1.97 -14.57
CA LEU A 96 3.26 -0.63 -14.32
C LEU A 96 1.84 -0.72 -13.80
N ILE A 97 1.52 0.07 -12.77
CA ILE A 97 0.15 0.24 -12.27
C ILE A 97 -0.44 1.46 -12.95
N VAL A 98 -1.46 1.27 -13.79
CA VAL A 98 -1.99 2.26 -14.74
C VAL A 98 -3.45 2.58 -14.43
N GLN A 99 -3.85 3.83 -14.63
CA GLN A 99 -5.24 4.28 -14.58
C GLN A 99 -5.75 4.71 -15.97
N ASP A 100 -4.98 5.52 -16.67
CA ASP A 100 -5.39 6.15 -17.93
C ASP A 100 -5.35 5.16 -19.09
N MET A 101 -6.49 4.92 -19.73
CA MET A 101 -6.57 3.98 -20.85
C MET A 101 -5.88 4.50 -22.12
N GLY A 102 -5.50 5.76 -22.18
CA GLY A 102 -4.66 6.31 -23.24
C GLY A 102 -3.31 5.62 -23.33
N VAL A 103 -2.79 5.07 -22.22
CA VAL A 103 -1.55 4.28 -22.20
C VAL A 103 -1.65 3.04 -23.09
N MET A 104 -2.84 2.45 -23.22
CA MET A 104 -3.09 1.28 -24.06
C MET A 104 -2.93 1.56 -25.57
N GLU A 105 -2.98 2.84 -25.95
CA GLU A 105 -2.87 3.34 -27.33
C GLU A 105 -1.47 3.92 -27.65
N LEU A 106 -0.55 3.88 -26.70
CA LEU A 106 0.84 4.29 -26.89
C LEU A 106 1.68 3.13 -27.46
N ASP A 107 2.68 3.49 -28.24
CA ASP A 107 3.72 2.55 -28.67
C ASP A 107 4.73 2.35 -27.56
N ILE A 108 4.51 1.34 -26.73
CA ILE A 108 5.30 1.04 -25.54
C ILE A 108 5.86 -0.38 -25.60
N PRO A 109 7.01 -0.61 -24.94
CA PRO A 109 7.57 -1.96 -24.84
C PRO A 109 6.59 -2.93 -24.16
N PRO A 110 6.78 -4.25 -24.31
CA PRO A 110 5.85 -5.26 -23.80
C PRO A 110 5.93 -5.44 -22.27
N ILE A 111 5.89 -4.33 -21.53
CA ILE A 111 5.86 -4.34 -20.08
C ILE A 111 4.50 -4.80 -19.56
N GLU A 112 4.50 -5.52 -18.45
CA GLU A 112 3.28 -5.98 -17.79
C GLU A 112 2.48 -4.79 -17.22
N LEU A 113 1.14 -4.80 -17.41
CA LEU A 113 0.26 -3.74 -16.98
C LEU A 113 -0.73 -4.25 -15.93
N HIS A 114 -0.84 -3.52 -14.82
CA HIS A 114 -1.81 -3.73 -13.75
C HIS A 114 -2.83 -2.59 -13.73
N ALA A 115 -4.12 -2.92 -13.70
CA ALA A 115 -5.16 -1.91 -13.61
C ALA A 115 -5.26 -1.36 -12.17
N SER A 116 -5.04 -0.05 -12.04
CA SER A 116 -5.12 0.64 -10.75
C SER A 116 -6.51 0.57 -10.12
N THR A 117 -6.60 0.65 -8.79
CA THR A 117 -7.87 0.91 -8.10
C THR A 117 -8.57 2.19 -8.56
N GLN A 118 -7.82 3.14 -9.12
CA GLN A 118 -8.35 4.37 -9.71
C GLN A 118 -9.24 4.11 -10.95
N CYS A 119 -9.19 2.90 -11.51
CA CYS A 119 -10.11 2.47 -12.57
C CYS A 119 -11.51 2.14 -12.05
N ASP A 120 -11.76 2.18 -10.73
CA ASP A 120 -13.06 1.90 -10.11
C ASP A 120 -13.64 0.54 -10.51
N ILE A 121 -12.94 -0.54 -10.16
CA ILE A 121 -13.29 -1.90 -10.57
C ILE A 121 -14.24 -2.51 -9.53
N ARG A 122 -15.56 -2.42 -9.79
CA ARG A 122 -16.63 -2.85 -8.89
C ARG A 122 -17.55 -3.92 -9.45
N SER A 123 -17.51 -4.16 -10.76
CA SER A 123 -18.38 -5.14 -11.43
C SER A 123 -17.59 -6.22 -12.16
N VAL A 124 -18.23 -7.36 -12.37
CA VAL A 124 -17.69 -8.48 -13.13
C VAL A 124 -17.38 -8.08 -14.57
N GLU A 125 -18.29 -7.34 -15.19
CA GLU A 125 -18.19 -6.92 -16.60
C GLU A 125 -16.97 -6.03 -16.82
N LYS A 126 -16.75 -5.04 -15.93
CA LYS A 126 -15.59 -4.15 -16.01
C LYS A 126 -14.28 -4.87 -15.73
N ALA A 127 -14.27 -5.75 -14.72
CA ALA A 127 -13.10 -6.56 -14.38
C ALA A 127 -12.71 -7.48 -15.55
N LYS A 128 -13.70 -8.16 -16.14
CA LYS A 128 -13.50 -9.01 -17.31
C LYS A 128 -12.98 -8.19 -18.50
N PHE A 129 -13.59 -7.05 -18.81
CA PHE A 129 -13.13 -6.17 -19.88
C PHE A 129 -11.65 -5.80 -19.70
N LEU A 130 -11.24 -5.34 -18.52
CA LEU A 130 -9.85 -4.96 -18.24
C LEU A 130 -8.88 -6.14 -18.38
N SER A 131 -9.28 -7.33 -17.94
CA SER A 131 -8.51 -8.54 -18.16
C SER A 131 -8.36 -8.87 -19.65
N ASP A 132 -9.45 -8.74 -20.42
CA ASP A 132 -9.51 -9.10 -21.84
C ASP A 132 -8.74 -8.11 -22.75
N VAL A 133 -8.61 -6.83 -22.33
CA VAL A 133 -7.81 -5.83 -23.09
C VAL A 133 -6.32 -5.86 -22.75
N GLY A 134 -5.87 -6.72 -21.80
CA GLY A 134 -4.45 -6.97 -21.60
C GLY A 134 -3.88 -6.64 -20.22
N PHE A 135 -4.72 -6.35 -19.21
CA PHE A 135 -4.25 -6.25 -17.84
C PHE A 135 -4.08 -7.65 -17.23
N SER A 136 -2.91 -7.95 -16.69
CA SER A 136 -2.59 -9.23 -16.05
C SER A 136 -3.00 -9.27 -14.57
N GLN A 137 -3.08 -8.11 -13.92
CA GLN A 137 -3.49 -7.92 -12.52
C GLN A 137 -4.44 -6.74 -12.40
N ILE A 138 -5.48 -6.88 -11.58
CA ILE A 138 -6.50 -5.85 -11.37
C ILE A 138 -6.69 -5.57 -9.89
N VAL A 139 -6.65 -4.28 -9.53
CA VAL A 139 -6.84 -3.81 -8.15
C VAL A 139 -8.31 -3.50 -7.93
N LEU A 140 -9.00 -4.35 -7.20
CA LEU A 140 -10.42 -4.17 -6.94
C LEU A 140 -10.72 -2.96 -6.05
N ALA A 141 -11.92 -2.43 -6.18
CA ALA A 141 -12.43 -1.41 -5.28
C ALA A 141 -12.55 -1.96 -3.85
N ARG A 142 -12.19 -1.14 -2.87
CA ARG A 142 -12.17 -1.51 -1.43
C ARG A 142 -13.56 -1.77 -0.86
N GLU A 143 -14.59 -1.32 -1.54
CA GLU A 143 -15.99 -1.39 -1.12
C GLU A 143 -16.68 -2.73 -1.43
N LEU A 144 -15.96 -3.67 -2.04
CA LEU A 144 -16.50 -4.98 -2.37
C LEU A 144 -16.55 -5.89 -1.14
N ASN A 145 -17.58 -6.75 -1.12
CA ASN A 145 -17.66 -7.85 -0.17
C ASN A 145 -17.07 -9.15 -0.76
N LEU A 146 -16.91 -10.17 0.09
CA LEU A 146 -16.33 -11.46 -0.31
C LEU A 146 -17.06 -12.13 -1.49
N GLN A 147 -18.38 -12.02 -1.55
CA GLN A 147 -19.17 -12.60 -2.65
C GLN A 147 -18.91 -11.89 -3.97
N GLN A 148 -18.81 -10.57 -3.95
CA GLN A 148 -18.49 -9.77 -5.15
C GLN A 148 -17.06 -10.02 -5.64
N ILE A 149 -16.09 -10.12 -4.72
CA ILE A 149 -14.71 -10.49 -5.04
C ILE A 149 -14.67 -11.87 -5.71
N LYS A 150 -15.35 -12.87 -5.12
CA LYS A 150 -15.43 -14.22 -5.67
C LYS A 150 -16.06 -14.24 -7.06
N ALA A 151 -17.16 -13.50 -7.27
CA ALA A 151 -17.81 -13.40 -8.57
C ALA A 151 -16.90 -12.82 -9.64
N ILE A 152 -16.08 -11.81 -9.30
CA ILE A 152 -15.07 -11.26 -10.21
C ILE A 152 -13.98 -12.30 -10.50
N TYR A 153 -13.43 -12.96 -9.48
CA TYR A 153 -12.40 -13.98 -9.64
C TYR A 153 -12.85 -15.10 -10.58
N ASP A 154 -14.08 -15.60 -10.42
CA ASP A 154 -14.62 -16.68 -11.23
C ASP A 154 -14.82 -16.32 -12.71
N ASN A 155 -14.83 -15.04 -13.05
CA ASN A 155 -15.13 -14.54 -14.39
C ASN A 155 -13.95 -13.80 -15.06
N THR A 156 -12.76 -13.80 -14.46
CA THR A 156 -11.58 -13.16 -15.06
C THR A 156 -10.34 -14.06 -14.98
N ASP A 157 -9.39 -13.84 -15.91
CA ASP A 157 -8.10 -14.50 -15.89
C ASP A 157 -7.00 -13.62 -15.27
N ALA A 158 -7.33 -12.40 -14.87
CA ALA A 158 -6.36 -11.52 -14.21
C ALA A 158 -6.13 -11.95 -12.76
N THR A 159 -4.95 -11.66 -12.23
CA THR A 159 -4.67 -11.77 -10.80
C THR A 159 -5.50 -10.75 -10.04
N ILE A 160 -6.21 -11.20 -9.00
CA ILE A 160 -7.00 -10.31 -8.14
C ILE A 160 -6.11 -9.73 -7.05
N GLU A 161 -6.00 -8.41 -7.05
CA GLU A 161 -5.31 -7.62 -6.01
C GLU A 161 -6.34 -6.89 -5.15
N PHE A 162 -6.18 -6.95 -3.82
CA PHE A 162 -7.08 -6.29 -2.89
C PHE A 162 -6.32 -5.56 -1.78
N PHE A 163 -6.81 -4.39 -1.36
CA PHE A 163 -6.22 -3.64 -0.25
C PHE A 163 -6.58 -4.28 1.09
N ILE A 164 -5.57 -4.66 1.87
CA ILE A 164 -5.74 -5.34 3.16
C ILE A 164 -5.48 -4.43 4.36
N HIS A 165 -4.76 -3.33 4.20
CA HIS A 165 -4.40 -2.44 5.32
C HIS A 165 -4.24 -0.99 4.89
N GLY A 166 -4.46 -0.07 5.85
CA GLY A 166 -4.10 1.33 5.77
C GLY A 166 -5.25 2.28 5.43
N ALA A 167 -4.93 3.50 5.07
CA ALA A 167 -5.90 4.58 4.93
C ALA A 167 -6.99 4.31 3.88
N LEU A 168 -8.24 4.47 4.28
CA LEU A 168 -9.39 4.41 3.38
C LEU A 168 -9.70 5.79 2.79
N CYS A 169 -10.01 5.80 1.50
CA CYS A 169 -10.71 6.90 0.86
C CYS A 169 -12.21 6.70 1.06
N VAL A 170 -12.97 7.75 1.43
CA VAL A 170 -14.42 7.66 1.58
C VAL A 170 -15.12 7.55 0.22
N ALA A 171 -14.57 8.18 -0.82
CA ALA A 171 -15.07 8.10 -2.18
C ALA A 171 -14.64 6.80 -2.85
N TYR A 172 -15.43 6.33 -3.80
CA TYR A 172 -14.93 5.37 -4.76
C TYR A 172 -13.67 5.90 -5.44
N SER A 173 -12.65 5.06 -5.58
CA SER A 173 -11.37 5.47 -6.17
C SER A 173 -11.58 5.94 -7.61
N GLY A 174 -10.95 7.07 -7.97
CA GLY A 174 -11.14 7.69 -9.28
C GLY A 174 -12.42 8.53 -9.42
N GLN A 175 -13.33 8.53 -8.44
CA GLN A 175 -14.61 9.24 -8.50
C GLN A 175 -14.73 10.35 -7.44
N CYS A 176 -13.64 11.09 -7.22
CA CYS A 176 -13.62 12.21 -6.28
C CYS A 176 -13.07 13.47 -6.96
N ASN A 177 -13.97 14.40 -7.27
CA ASN A 177 -13.66 15.68 -7.89
C ASN A 177 -13.78 16.86 -6.92
N ILE A 178 -14.05 16.61 -5.62
CA ILE A 178 -14.26 17.68 -4.64
C ILE A 178 -13.03 18.58 -4.47
N SER A 179 -11.82 18.00 -4.56
CA SER A 179 -10.57 18.77 -4.49
C SER A 179 -10.48 19.76 -5.65
N HIS A 180 -10.79 19.30 -6.85
CA HIS A 180 -10.77 20.15 -8.05
C HIS A 180 -11.87 21.21 -7.98
N ALA A 181 -13.09 20.83 -7.64
CA ALA A 181 -14.22 21.75 -7.52
C ALA A 181 -13.97 22.91 -6.55
N GLN A 182 -13.26 22.67 -5.45
CA GLN A 182 -13.04 23.64 -4.39
C GLN A 182 -11.71 24.41 -4.49
N THR A 183 -10.64 23.75 -4.97
CA THR A 183 -9.28 24.27 -4.86
C THR A 183 -8.48 24.25 -6.17
N GLY A 184 -9.00 23.65 -7.25
CA GLY A 184 -8.26 23.39 -8.48
C GLY A 184 -7.25 22.23 -8.40
N ARG A 185 -7.04 21.64 -7.21
CA ARG A 185 -6.15 20.47 -7.02
C ARG A 185 -6.86 19.21 -7.49
N SER A 186 -6.15 18.28 -8.10
CA SER A 186 -6.75 17.02 -8.57
C SER A 186 -6.41 15.84 -7.70
N ALA A 187 -7.45 15.24 -7.07
CA ALA A 187 -7.31 13.97 -6.36
C ALA A 187 -6.98 12.80 -7.32
N ASN A 188 -7.48 12.87 -8.56
CA ASN A 188 -7.23 11.87 -9.61
C ASN A 188 -5.83 11.98 -10.23
N ARG A 189 -5.11 13.06 -9.90
CA ARG A 189 -3.71 13.29 -10.28
C ARG A 189 -2.74 13.31 -9.08
N GLY A 190 -3.20 12.84 -7.91
CA GLY A 190 -2.36 12.69 -6.72
C GLY A 190 -2.25 13.92 -5.83
N ASP A 191 -2.95 15.01 -6.14
CA ASP A 191 -2.96 16.25 -5.36
C ASP A 191 -4.31 16.46 -4.64
N CYS A 192 -4.64 15.55 -3.72
CA CYS A 192 -5.87 15.61 -2.94
C CYS A 192 -5.82 16.71 -1.87
N SER A 193 -6.87 17.55 -1.80
CA SER A 193 -7.02 18.58 -0.75
C SER A 193 -7.44 18.01 0.62
N GLN A 194 -7.80 16.71 0.67
CA GLN A 194 -8.31 16.03 1.86
C GLN A 194 -9.57 16.67 2.47
N ALA A 195 -10.47 17.23 1.65
CA ALA A 195 -11.74 17.81 2.10
C ALA A 195 -12.56 16.84 2.98
N CYS A 196 -12.46 15.52 2.75
CA CYS A 196 -13.11 14.50 3.58
C CYS A 196 -12.58 14.44 5.04
N ARG A 197 -11.48 15.13 5.37
CA ARG A 197 -10.90 15.17 6.73
C ARG A 197 -11.26 16.43 7.50
N LEU A 198 -12.00 17.34 6.88
CA LEU A 198 -12.50 18.56 7.54
C LEU A 198 -13.67 18.23 8.48
N PRO A 199 -13.90 19.04 9.54
CA PRO A 199 -15.10 18.95 10.35
C PRO A 199 -16.29 19.54 9.60
N TYR A 200 -17.44 18.87 9.68
CA TYR A 200 -18.70 19.30 9.06
C TYR A 200 -19.82 19.31 10.08
N THR A 201 -20.73 20.27 9.94
CA THR A 201 -22.04 20.23 10.54
C THR A 201 -23.02 19.58 9.58
N LEU A 202 -23.69 18.51 10.00
CA LEU A 202 -24.72 17.82 9.23
C LEU A 202 -26.09 18.34 9.63
N LYS A 203 -26.86 18.84 8.63
CA LYS A 203 -28.24 19.23 8.79
C LYS A 203 -29.17 18.37 7.94
N ASP A 204 -30.39 18.18 8.41
CA ASP A 204 -31.46 17.53 7.65
C ASP A 204 -32.18 18.49 6.70
N ASP A 205 -33.25 18.01 6.04
CA ASP A 205 -34.09 18.78 5.12
C ASP A 205 -34.85 19.96 5.77
N GLN A 206 -34.99 19.97 7.08
CA GLN A 206 -35.63 21.03 7.87
C GLN A 206 -34.62 21.96 8.56
N GLY A 207 -33.33 21.77 8.27
CA GLY A 207 -32.26 22.57 8.89
C GLY A 207 -31.89 22.15 10.32
N ARG A 208 -32.45 21.04 10.85
CA ARG A 208 -32.09 20.53 12.18
C ARG A 208 -30.71 19.93 12.16
N VAL A 209 -29.91 20.21 13.19
CA VAL A 209 -28.56 19.69 13.33
C VAL A 209 -28.59 18.21 13.74
N VAL A 210 -28.09 17.33 12.89
CA VAL A 210 -27.91 15.90 13.17
C VAL A 210 -26.57 15.64 13.84
N ALA A 211 -25.50 16.32 13.36
CA ALA A 211 -24.18 16.27 13.94
C ALA A 211 -23.50 17.65 13.81
N TYR A 212 -22.80 18.08 14.86
CA TYR A 212 -22.13 19.36 14.91
C TYR A 212 -20.62 19.20 14.88
N GLU A 213 -19.97 19.83 13.90
CA GLU A 213 -18.51 19.88 13.70
C GLU A 213 -17.80 18.53 13.93
N LYS A 214 -18.22 17.50 13.19
CA LYS A 214 -17.60 16.17 13.19
C LYS A 214 -16.96 15.86 11.86
N HIS A 215 -15.94 15.02 11.89
CA HIS A 215 -15.21 14.57 10.68
C HIS A 215 -16.00 13.48 9.94
N LEU A 216 -17.19 13.84 9.45
CA LEU A 216 -18.23 12.92 8.99
C LEU A 216 -17.85 12.08 7.77
N LEU A 217 -16.90 12.55 6.96
CA LEU A 217 -16.36 11.85 5.80
C LEU A 217 -14.99 11.20 6.09
N SER A 218 -14.50 11.28 7.35
CA SER A 218 -13.24 10.64 7.73
C SER A 218 -13.48 9.19 8.09
N MET A 219 -12.82 8.27 7.38
CA MET A 219 -12.93 6.84 7.62
C MET A 219 -11.88 6.35 8.62
N LYS A 220 -12.21 5.31 9.38
CA LYS A 220 -11.25 4.44 10.06
C LYS A 220 -10.32 3.81 9.03
N ASP A 221 -9.17 3.31 9.44
CA ASP A 221 -8.22 2.68 8.53
C ASP A 221 -8.61 1.20 8.31
N ASN A 222 -8.33 0.69 7.10
CA ASN A 222 -8.59 -0.69 6.72
C ASN A 222 -7.69 -1.64 7.49
N ASP A 223 -8.25 -2.72 8.00
CA ASP A 223 -7.53 -3.85 8.60
C ASP A 223 -8.26 -5.15 8.28
N GLN A 224 -7.64 -5.99 7.46
CA GLN A 224 -8.18 -7.26 7.01
C GLN A 224 -7.47 -8.46 7.66
N THR A 225 -6.75 -8.26 8.75
CA THR A 225 -6.01 -9.33 9.44
C THR A 225 -6.89 -10.56 9.71
N ALA A 226 -8.11 -10.34 10.20
CA ALA A 226 -9.05 -11.41 10.52
C ALA A 226 -9.72 -12.04 9.28
N ASN A 227 -9.58 -11.44 8.10
CA ASN A 227 -10.29 -11.87 6.88
C ASN A 227 -9.36 -12.46 5.82
N LEU A 228 -8.06 -12.63 6.10
CA LEU A 228 -7.09 -13.08 5.09
C LEU A 228 -7.45 -14.43 4.48
N ALA A 229 -7.83 -15.42 5.29
CA ALA A 229 -8.23 -16.74 4.81
C ALA A 229 -9.46 -16.66 3.87
N GLN A 230 -10.48 -15.89 4.26
CA GLN A 230 -11.69 -15.71 3.45
C GLN A 230 -11.39 -14.94 2.13
N LEU A 231 -10.47 -13.97 2.16
CA LEU A 231 -10.03 -13.27 0.96
C LEU A 231 -9.29 -14.22 0.00
N ILE A 232 -8.44 -15.10 0.51
CA ILE A 232 -7.78 -16.17 -0.27
C ILE A 232 -8.83 -17.08 -0.92
N ASP A 233 -9.84 -17.51 -0.16
CA ASP A 233 -10.93 -18.37 -0.66
C ASP A 233 -11.81 -17.65 -1.68
N ALA A 234 -11.97 -16.33 -1.54
CA ALA A 234 -12.64 -15.49 -2.53
C ALA A 234 -11.80 -15.23 -3.81
N GLY A 235 -10.54 -15.69 -3.86
CA GLY A 235 -9.70 -15.64 -5.04
C GLY A 235 -8.67 -14.50 -5.04
N VAL A 236 -8.50 -13.75 -3.94
CA VAL A 236 -7.42 -12.76 -3.83
C VAL A 236 -6.07 -13.48 -3.82
N ARG A 237 -5.12 -12.99 -4.62
CA ARG A 237 -3.76 -13.52 -4.73
C ARG A 237 -2.68 -12.48 -4.50
N SER A 238 -3.01 -11.19 -4.61
CA SER A 238 -2.10 -10.08 -4.27
C SER A 238 -2.72 -9.23 -3.15
N PHE A 239 -2.02 -9.15 -2.03
CA PHE A 239 -2.45 -8.52 -0.77
C PHE A 239 -1.74 -7.19 -0.60
N LYS A 240 -2.46 -6.10 -0.92
CA LYS A 240 -1.87 -4.76 -0.99
C LYS A 240 -2.01 -3.96 0.30
N ILE A 241 -0.88 -3.45 0.79
CA ILE A 241 -0.82 -2.50 1.90
C ILE A 241 -0.87 -1.08 1.34
N GLU A 242 -1.78 -0.20 1.83
CA GLU A 242 -1.77 1.23 1.51
C GLU A 242 -0.74 1.95 2.37
N GLY A 243 0.03 2.87 1.77
CA GLY A 243 0.97 3.63 2.59
C GLY A 243 2.17 4.28 1.88
N ARG A 244 2.07 4.68 0.61
CA ARG A 244 3.22 5.31 -0.10
C ARG A 244 3.75 6.61 0.54
N TYR A 245 2.99 7.28 1.40
CA TYR A 245 3.46 8.43 2.17
C TYR A 245 3.90 8.08 3.59
N LYS A 246 3.82 6.82 3.97
CA LYS A 246 4.19 6.35 5.30
C LYS A 246 5.71 6.27 5.46
N ASP A 247 6.13 6.32 6.71
CA ASP A 247 7.52 6.22 7.10
C ASP A 247 8.05 4.77 7.12
N MET A 248 9.33 4.63 7.33
CA MET A 248 10.05 3.38 7.43
C MET A 248 9.47 2.45 8.49
N SER A 249 9.14 2.98 9.68
CA SER A 249 8.64 2.18 10.80
C SER A 249 7.28 1.55 10.49
N TYR A 250 6.39 2.31 9.83
CA TYR A 250 5.11 1.79 9.39
C TYR A 250 5.28 0.65 8.38
N VAL A 251 6.13 0.82 7.38
CA VAL A 251 6.30 -0.19 6.32
C VAL A 251 6.93 -1.47 6.89
N LYS A 252 7.98 -1.35 7.71
CA LYS A 252 8.59 -2.50 8.40
C LYS A 252 7.55 -3.27 9.23
N ASN A 253 6.80 -2.56 10.06
CA ASN A 253 5.83 -3.13 10.98
C ASN A 253 4.68 -3.83 10.26
N ILE A 254 4.01 -3.14 9.35
CA ILE A 254 2.81 -3.67 8.68
C ILE A 254 3.17 -4.80 7.71
N THR A 255 4.30 -4.68 7.00
CA THR A 255 4.79 -5.77 6.14
C THR A 255 5.10 -7.02 6.97
N ALA A 256 5.82 -6.87 8.10
CA ALA A 256 6.12 -7.98 9.00
C ALA A 256 4.85 -8.63 9.56
N HIS A 257 3.87 -7.83 9.98
CA HIS A 257 2.59 -8.33 10.49
C HIS A 257 1.88 -9.22 9.47
N TYR A 258 1.65 -8.70 8.27
CA TYR A 258 0.95 -9.47 7.24
C TYR A 258 1.77 -10.65 6.71
N ARG A 259 3.10 -10.53 6.69
CA ARG A 259 3.96 -11.67 6.35
C ARG A 259 3.78 -12.83 7.32
N GLN A 260 3.81 -12.57 8.63
CA GLN A 260 3.57 -13.59 9.65
C GLN A 260 2.18 -14.23 9.50
N MET A 261 1.14 -13.42 9.26
CA MET A 261 -0.22 -13.93 9.11
C MET A 261 -0.38 -14.81 7.86
N LEU A 262 0.18 -14.38 6.72
CA LEU A 262 0.14 -15.16 5.48
C LEU A 262 0.98 -16.43 5.58
N ASP A 263 2.12 -16.39 6.25
CA ASP A 263 2.96 -17.58 6.46
C ASP A 263 2.25 -18.64 7.31
N ALA A 264 1.58 -18.21 8.38
CA ALA A 264 0.79 -19.13 9.20
C ALA A 264 -0.33 -19.82 8.37
N ILE A 265 -0.99 -19.07 7.47
CA ILE A 265 -2.00 -19.64 6.57
C ILE A 265 -1.36 -20.61 5.55
N ILE A 266 -0.19 -20.26 4.99
CA ILE A 266 0.53 -21.10 4.04
C ILE A 266 0.94 -22.43 4.70
N GLU A 267 1.45 -22.37 5.93
CA GLU A 267 1.88 -23.54 6.68
C GLU A 267 0.70 -24.45 7.06
N ASP A 268 -0.44 -23.87 7.47
CA ASP A 268 -1.66 -24.62 7.81
C ASP A 268 -2.29 -25.31 6.59
N ARG A 269 -2.35 -24.63 5.45
CA ARG A 269 -3.04 -25.14 4.27
C ARG A 269 -2.19 -26.10 3.42
N GLY A 270 -0.90 -25.89 3.32
CA GLY A 270 0.03 -26.73 2.55
C GLY A 270 -0.12 -26.72 1.02
N ASP A 271 -1.23 -26.17 0.48
CA ASP A 271 -1.50 -26.00 -0.96
C ASP A 271 -1.08 -24.61 -1.47
N LEU A 272 -0.63 -23.75 -0.59
CA LEU A 272 -0.24 -22.37 -0.86
C LEU A 272 1.26 -22.17 -0.71
N MET A 273 1.80 -21.18 -1.43
CA MET A 273 3.21 -20.79 -1.31
C MET A 273 3.38 -19.28 -1.48
N ARG A 274 4.52 -18.78 -1.05
CA ARG A 274 4.94 -17.41 -1.32
C ARG A 274 5.24 -17.21 -2.80
N SER A 275 5.07 -15.99 -3.31
CA SER A 275 5.47 -15.66 -4.68
C SER A 275 6.93 -15.23 -4.80
N SER A 276 7.67 -15.14 -3.70
CA SER A 276 9.11 -14.84 -3.65
C SER A 276 9.84 -15.75 -2.67
N ALA A 277 11.17 -15.85 -2.80
CA ALA A 277 12.01 -16.76 -2.02
C ALA A 277 12.48 -16.15 -0.70
N GLY A 278 12.87 -17.01 0.20
CA GLY A 278 13.48 -16.68 1.50
C GLY A 278 12.46 -16.52 2.63
N ARG A 279 12.88 -16.95 3.82
CA ARG A 279 12.15 -16.77 5.06
C ARG A 279 12.66 -15.56 5.81
N THR A 280 11.75 -14.81 6.41
CA THR A 280 12.09 -13.62 7.20
C THR A 280 11.96 -13.91 8.68
N GLU A 281 13.01 -13.64 9.43
CA GLU A 281 13.00 -13.57 10.89
C GLU A 281 12.86 -12.10 11.30
N HIS A 282 11.94 -11.81 12.22
CA HIS A 282 11.72 -10.46 12.73
C HIS A 282 12.24 -10.36 14.18
N PHE A 283 13.01 -9.31 14.48
CA PHE A 283 13.61 -9.07 15.79
C PHE A 283 12.77 -8.13 16.66
N PHE A 284 11.51 -7.99 16.33
CA PHE A 284 10.49 -7.23 17.08
C PHE A 284 9.15 -7.93 16.94
N VAL A 285 8.18 -7.54 17.78
CA VAL A 285 6.81 -8.03 17.67
C VAL A 285 6.01 -7.03 16.82
N PRO A 286 5.55 -7.42 15.61
CA PRO A 286 4.72 -6.55 14.78
C PRO A 286 3.35 -6.30 15.44
N SER A 287 2.84 -5.08 15.29
CA SER A 287 1.53 -4.70 15.82
C SER A 287 0.91 -3.59 14.96
N THR A 288 -0.27 -3.83 14.42
CA THR A 288 -1.00 -2.85 13.62
C THR A 288 -1.38 -1.60 14.42
N ASP A 289 -1.51 -1.74 15.74
CA ASP A 289 -1.96 -0.67 16.63
C ASP A 289 -0.83 0.29 17.04
N LYS A 290 0.44 -0.08 16.85
CA LYS A 290 1.61 0.76 17.24
C LYS A 290 2.02 1.79 16.18
N THR A 291 1.44 1.74 15.00
CA THR A 291 1.66 2.71 13.93
C THR A 291 0.39 3.47 13.59
N PHE A 292 0.51 4.56 12.86
CA PHE A 292 -0.59 5.48 12.60
C PHE A 292 -1.83 4.79 12.02
N HIS A 293 -2.96 4.89 12.73
CA HIS A 293 -4.31 4.57 12.26
C HIS A 293 -5.36 5.48 12.93
N ARG A 294 -6.58 5.51 12.40
CA ARG A 294 -7.74 6.29 12.90
C ARG A 294 -8.79 5.39 13.54
N GLY A 295 -8.37 4.30 14.19
CA GLY A 295 -9.20 3.15 14.48
C GLY A 295 -9.24 2.21 13.28
N SER A 296 -9.61 0.93 13.50
CA SER A 296 -9.58 -0.13 12.49
C SER A 296 -10.98 -0.54 12.07
N THR A 297 -11.13 -0.94 10.80
CA THR A 297 -12.37 -1.47 10.23
C THR A 297 -12.07 -2.49 9.13
N ASP A 298 -12.91 -3.54 9.04
CA ASP A 298 -12.94 -4.44 7.88
C ASP A 298 -13.75 -3.87 6.70
N TYR A 299 -14.19 -2.62 6.84
CA TYR A 299 -14.96 -1.85 5.87
C TYR A 299 -16.26 -2.55 5.45
N PHE A 300 -16.33 -3.11 4.23
CA PHE A 300 -17.52 -3.77 3.69
C PHE A 300 -17.30 -5.26 3.38
N VAL A 301 -16.13 -5.81 3.69
CA VAL A 301 -15.74 -7.17 3.29
C VAL A 301 -16.74 -8.21 3.77
N ASN A 302 -17.15 -8.15 5.04
CA ASN A 302 -18.13 -9.08 5.60
C ASN A 302 -19.57 -8.58 5.48
N ALA A 303 -19.81 -7.32 5.90
CA ALA A 303 -21.13 -6.73 5.92
C ALA A 303 -21.08 -5.21 5.96
N ARG A 304 -22.21 -4.57 5.67
CA ARG A 304 -22.36 -3.13 5.85
C ARG A 304 -22.48 -2.78 7.33
N LYS A 305 -21.58 -1.91 7.83
CA LYS A 305 -21.56 -1.41 9.20
C LYS A 305 -21.75 0.11 9.22
N GLY A 306 -22.38 0.65 10.26
CA GLY A 306 -22.52 2.09 10.47
C GLY A 306 -21.28 2.72 11.11
N ASP A 307 -20.50 1.93 11.81
CA ASP A 307 -19.35 2.33 12.63
C ASP A 307 -18.01 2.22 11.86
N ILE A 308 -17.96 2.71 10.63
CA ILE A 308 -16.76 2.72 9.81
C ILE A 308 -16.06 4.08 9.73
N GLY A 309 -16.69 5.11 10.34
CA GLY A 309 -16.19 6.48 10.35
C GLY A 309 -15.32 6.80 11.57
N ALA A 310 -14.31 7.64 11.38
CA ALA A 310 -13.51 8.24 12.44
C ALA A 310 -14.01 9.68 12.69
N PHE A 311 -15.20 9.81 13.27
CA PHE A 311 -15.95 11.08 13.32
C PHE A 311 -15.44 12.08 14.36
N ASP A 312 -14.74 11.60 15.39
CA ASP A 312 -14.30 12.47 16.49
C ASP A 312 -12.94 13.09 16.21
N SER A 313 -12.04 12.37 15.55
CA SER A 313 -10.72 12.88 15.16
C SER A 313 -10.15 12.16 13.95
N PRO A 314 -9.52 12.87 12.99
CA PRO A 314 -8.75 12.26 11.90
C PRO A 314 -7.29 11.98 12.30
N LYS A 315 -6.90 12.25 13.55
CA LYS A 315 -5.55 12.08 14.08
C LYS A 315 -5.36 10.69 14.68
N PHE A 316 -4.12 10.28 14.85
CA PHE A 316 -3.74 9.06 15.55
C PHE A 316 -3.77 9.32 17.07
N ILE A 317 -4.67 8.64 17.76
CA ILE A 317 -4.78 8.71 19.22
C ILE A 317 -3.82 7.73 19.88
N GLY A 318 -3.54 6.59 19.22
CA GLY A 318 -2.75 5.49 19.78
C GLY A 318 -3.59 4.55 20.64
N LEU A 319 -2.88 3.67 21.37
CA LEU A 319 -3.50 2.69 22.24
C LEU A 319 -3.80 3.29 23.62
N PRO A 320 -4.96 2.98 24.21
CA PRO A 320 -5.19 3.26 25.63
C PRO A 320 -4.23 2.41 26.47
N VAL A 321 -3.40 3.06 27.26
CA VAL A 321 -2.42 2.41 28.13
C VAL A 321 -2.73 2.54 29.62
N GLY A 322 -3.75 3.30 29.97
CA GLY A 322 -4.15 3.49 31.37
C GLY A 322 -5.00 4.74 31.57
N GLU A 323 -4.92 5.31 32.74
CA GLU A 323 -5.66 6.49 33.15
C GLU A 323 -4.80 7.49 33.94
N VAL A 324 -5.20 8.75 33.87
CA VAL A 324 -4.57 9.82 34.64
C VAL A 324 -5.19 9.86 36.05
N LEU A 325 -4.37 9.67 37.09
CA LEU A 325 -4.83 9.77 38.47
C LEU A 325 -4.85 11.22 38.94
N LYS A 326 -3.79 11.99 38.62
CA LYS A 326 -3.64 13.38 39.05
C LYS A 326 -2.79 14.16 38.05
N VAL A 327 -3.12 15.42 37.87
CA VAL A 327 -2.26 16.39 37.15
C VAL A 327 -1.73 17.39 38.17
N ALA A 328 -0.41 17.47 38.30
CA ALA A 328 0.30 18.44 39.11
C ALA A 328 0.81 19.60 38.21
N LYS A 329 1.59 20.52 38.79
CA LYS A 329 2.10 21.69 38.06
C LYS A 329 3.10 21.30 36.97
N ASP A 330 3.89 20.28 37.19
CA ASP A 330 5.04 19.87 36.38
C ASP A 330 5.02 18.38 35.97
N HIS A 331 4.08 17.58 36.48
CA HIS A 331 4.00 16.14 36.21
C HIS A 331 2.56 15.62 36.26
N LEU A 332 2.39 14.39 35.75
CA LEU A 332 1.16 13.60 35.89
C LEU A 332 1.46 12.33 36.70
N ASP A 333 0.59 11.98 37.63
CA ASP A 333 0.54 10.63 38.22
C ASP A 333 -0.47 9.80 37.42
N VAL A 334 -0.06 8.63 36.95
CA VAL A 334 -0.85 7.77 36.07
C VAL A 334 -0.85 6.32 36.56
N GLU A 335 -1.90 5.59 36.28
CA GLU A 335 -1.99 4.15 36.45
C GLU A 335 -2.12 3.49 35.06
N VAL A 336 -1.26 2.51 34.78
CA VAL A 336 -1.12 1.97 33.42
C VAL A 336 -1.10 0.46 33.39
N THR A 337 -1.53 -0.12 32.29
CA THR A 337 -1.51 -1.57 32.03
C THR A 337 -0.22 -2.06 31.38
N GLU A 338 0.54 -1.13 30.77
CA GLU A 338 1.82 -1.40 30.13
C GLU A 338 2.90 -0.44 30.65
N ALA A 339 4.14 -0.91 30.78
CA ALA A 339 5.25 -0.08 31.25
C ALA A 339 5.47 1.14 30.34
N LEU A 340 5.65 2.31 30.96
CA LEU A 340 6.04 3.52 30.27
C LEU A 340 7.55 3.72 30.32
N THR A 341 8.09 4.40 29.31
CA THR A 341 9.52 4.71 29.22
C THR A 341 9.73 6.17 28.83
N ASN A 342 10.95 6.67 29.14
CA ASN A 342 11.37 7.99 28.70
C ASN A 342 11.31 8.05 27.18
N GLY A 343 10.75 9.14 26.65
CA GLY A 343 10.59 9.33 25.21
C GLY A 343 9.26 8.84 24.64
N ASP A 344 8.40 8.17 25.42
CA ASP A 344 7.05 7.80 24.97
C ASP A 344 6.24 9.03 24.59
N GLY A 345 5.46 8.92 23.50
CA GLY A 345 4.46 9.90 23.12
C GLY A 345 3.13 9.54 23.76
N LEU A 346 2.64 10.41 24.63
CA LEU A 346 1.41 10.23 25.38
C LEU A 346 0.39 11.30 25.01
N ASN A 347 -0.89 10.99 25.16
CA ASN A 347 -1.95 11.97 24.98
C ASN A 347 -3.20 11.64 25.77
N VAL A 348 -4.00 12.66 25.97
CA VAL A 348 -5.37 12.56 26.52
C VAL A 348 -6.32 13.30 25.59
N MET A 349 -7.55 12.82 25.47
CA MET A 349 -8.58 13.50 24.70
C MET A 349 -9.39 14.42 25.61
N ILE A 350 -9.29 15.72 25.43
CA ILE A 350 -10.03 16.73 26.16
C ILE A 350 -11.14 17.27 25.26
N LYS A 351 -12.40 16.99 25.57
CA LYS A 351 -13.56 17.24 24.71
C LYS A 351 -13.39 16.48 23.37
N ARG A 352 -12.87 17.11 22.32
CA ARG A 352 -12.60 16.52 20.99
C ARG A 352 -11.19 16.82 20.51
N GLU A 353 -10.38 17.41 21.36
CA GLU A 353 -9.00 17.76 21.04
C GLU A 353 -8.06 16.75 21.69
N ILE A 354 -7.06 16.32 20.93
CA ILE A 354 -5.98 15.46 21.41
C ILE A 354 -4.89 16.38 21.95
N VAL A 355 -4.68 16.34 23.27
CA VAL A 355 -3.59 17.04 23.94
C VAL A 355 -2.44 16.04 24.12
N GLY A 356 -1.44 16.13 23.26
CA GLY A 356 -0.27 15.26 23.24
C GLY A 356 0.93 15.88 23.95
N PHE A 357 1.77 15.04 24.53
CA PHE A 357 3.03 15.41 25.14
C PHE A 357 4.06 14.27 25.04
N ARG A 358 5.32 14.62 25.13
CA ARG A 358 6.42 13.67 25.20
C ARG A 358 6.79 13.43 26.67
N ALA A 359 6.88 12.18 27.10
CA ALA A 359 7.38 11.81 28.41
C ALA A 359 8.90 12.02 28.46
N ASN A 360 9.35 13.08 29.11
CA ASN A 360 10.78 13.35 29.27
C ASN A 360 11.38 12.43 30.33
N THR A 361 10.75 12.38 31.49
CA THR A 361 11.13 11.51 32.58
C THR A 361 9.95 10.68 33.04
N VAL A 362 10.17 9.40 33.26
CA VAL A 362 9.19 8.45 33.73
C VAL A 362 9.76 7.74 34.96
N GLU A 363 9.10 7.83 36.08
CA GLU A 363 9.49 7.18 37.34
C GLU A 363 8.37 6.22 37.78
N LYS A 364 8.73 4.97 38.09
CA LYS A 364 7.81 3.99 38.64
C LYS A 364 7.58 4.25 40.13
N THR A 365 6.33 4.55 40.53
CA THR A 365 5.96 4.88 41.90
C THR A 365 5.18 3.77 42.61
N GLY A 366 4.75 2.73 41.88
CA GLY A 366 4.03 1.56 42.39
C GLY A 366 3.99 0.43 41.37
N GLU A 367 3.23 -0.62 41.60
CA GLU A 367 3.17 -1.79 40.71
C GLU A 367 2.82 -1.39 39.26
N ASN A 368 1.72 -0.65 39.10
CA ASN A 368 1.23 -0.15 37.82
C ASN A 368 1.16 1.39 37.79
N ARG A 369 1.84 2.07 38.72
CA ARG A 369 1.78 3.53 38.88
C ARG A 369 3.07 4.18 38.50
N TYR A 370 2.94 5.26 37.74
CA TYR A 370 4.07 6.03 37.24
C TYR A 370 3.84 7.52 37.44
N ARG A 371 4.95 8.23 37.62
CA ARG A 371 4.99 9.69 37.54
C ARG A 371 5.70 10.07 36.26
N VAL A 372 5.04 10.95 35.47
CA VAL A 372 5.50 11.33 34.14
C VAL A 372 5.70 12.84 34.10
N TRP A 373 6.90 13.27 33.79
CA TRP A 373 7.23 14.67 33.51
C TRP A 373 7.29 14.88 32.01
N PRO A 374 6.39 15.67 31.42
CA PRO A 374 6.48 16.11 30.03
C PRO A 374 7.69 16.97 29.74
N ASN A 375 8.19 16.98 28.50
CA ASN A 375 9.19 17.96 28.07
C ASN A 375 8.70 19.41 28.28
N GLU A 376 7.45 19.65 27.90
CA GLU A 376 6.72 20.87 28.14
C GLU A 376 5.33 20.47 28.66
N MET A 377 4.87 21.12 29.69
CA MET A 377 3.54 20.88 30.24
C MET A 377 2.49 21.60 29.38
N PRO A 378 1.68 20.88 28.57
CA PRO A 378 0.65 21.55 27.77
C PRO A 378 -0.34 22.30 28.63
N ALA A 379 -0.66 23.54 28.26
CA ALA A 379 -1.56 24.41 29.03
C ALA A 379 -2.94 23.79 29.27
N ASP A 380 -3.43 22.97 28.35
CA ASP A 380 -4.73 22.32 28.46
C ASP A 380 -4.76 21.08 29.34
N LEU A 381 -3.59 20.55 29.78
CA LEU A 381 -3.57 19.38 30.69
C LEU A 381 -4.24 19.65 32.05
N HIS A 382 -4.30 20.89 32.50
CA HIS A 382 -5.03 21.26 33.74
C HIS A 382 -6.54 20.98 33.64
N LYS A 383 -7.09 20.79 32.42
CA LYS A 383 -8.49 20.46 32.17
C LYS A 383 -8.77 18.95 32.24
N VAL A 384 -7.74 18.13 32.38
CA VAL A 384 -7.85 16.67 32.50
C VAL A 384 -8.49 16.34 33.86
N ARG A 385 -9.45 15.43 33.82
CA ARG A 385 -10.09 14.92 35.03
C ARG A 385 -9.44 13.64 35.50
N PRO A 386 -9.42 13.33 36.79
CA PRO A 386 -9.02 12.01 37.28
C PRO A 386 -9.79 10.89 36.54
N HIS A 387 -9.13 9.76 36.32
CA HIS A 387 -9.62 8.59 35.59
C HIS A 387 -9.90 8.82 34.11
N GLN A 388 -9.34 9.87 33.52
CA GLN A 388 -9.39 10.07 32.09
C GLN A 388 -8.38 9.19 31.39
N VAL A 389 -8.80 8.56 30.28
CA VAL A 389 -7.96 7.61 29.52
C VAL A 389 -6.68 8.30 29.05
N LEU A 390 -5.55 7.66 29.37
CA LEU A 390 -4.23 7.99 28.84
C LEU A 390 -3.93 7.08 27.66
N ASN A 391 -3.58 7.67 26.51
CA ASN A 391 -3.19 6.92 25.34
C ASN A 391 -1.70 7.09 25.05
N ARG A 392 -1.09 6.04 24.45
CA ARG A 392 0.28 6.07 23.92
C ARG A 392 0.24 5.99 22.39
N ASN A 393 0.62 7.08 21.73
CA ASN A 393 0.72 7.14 20.27
C ASN A 393 2.14 6.96 19.76
N LEU A 394 3.13 6.81 20.64
CA LEU A 394 4.48 6.47 20.30
C LEU A 394 5.10 5.65 21.43
N ASP A 395 5.38 4.39 21.15
CA ASP A 395 6.17 3.50 22.00
C ASP A 395 7.66 3.68 21.62
N HIS A 396 8.40 4.39 22.46
CA HIS A 396 9.77 4.78 22.16
C HIS A 396 10.72 3.57 22.01
N ASN A 397 10.63 2.61 22.91
CA ASN A 397 11.50 1.43 22.89
C ASN A 397 11.23 0.56 21.66
N TRP A 398 9.99 0.36 21.33
CA TRP A 398 9.58 -0.38 20.15
C TRP A 398 10.03 0.33 18.86
N GLN A 399 9.90 1.66 18.80
CA GLN A 399 10.39 2.43 17.67
C GLN A 399 11.91 2.38 17.53
N GLN A 400 12.65 2.41 18.64
CA GLN A 400 14.10 2.25 18.65
C GLN A 400 14.53 0.86 18.12
N ALA A 401 13.77 -0.19 18.42
CA ALA A 401 14.01 -1.53 17.87
C ALA A 401 13.87 -1.54 16.34
N LEU A 402 12.87 -0.82 15.79
CA LEU A 402 12.68 -0.69 14.33
C LEU A 402 13.76 0.16 13.63
N GLN A 403 14.42 1.08 14.33
CA GLN A 403 15.51 1.88 13.75
C GLN A 403 16.80 1.07 13.56
N LYS A 404 16.97 -0.03 14.30
CA LYS A 404 18.07 -0.97 14.14
C LYS A 404 17.76 -1.99 13.04
N THR A 405 18.65 -2.94 12.80
CA THR A 405 18.36 -4.14 12.01
C THR A 405 17.23 -4.89 12.69
N SER A 406 16.04 -4.84 12.09
CA SER A 406 14.81 -5.36 12.71
C SER A 406 14.28 -6.63 12.05
N SER A 407 14.94 -7.07 10.98
CA SER A 407 14.65 -8.35 10.30
C SER A 407 15.87 -8.89 9.60
N GLU A 408 15.84 -10.19 9.34
CA GLU A 408 16.77 -10.87 8.45
C GLU A 408 15.98 -11.79 7.51
N ARG A 409 16.19 -11.67 6.20
CA ARG A 409 15.59 -12.54 5.19
C ARG A 409 16.65 -13.37 4.54
N ARG A 410 16.50 -14.70 4.62
CA ARG A 410 17.47 -15.66 4.07
C ARG A 410 16.78 -16.72 3.22
N ILE A 411 17.48 -17.16 2.17
CA ILE A 411 17.05 -18.17 1.21
C ILE A 411 17.73 -19.50 1.56
N ALA A 412 16.95 -20.56 1.63
CA ALA A 412 17.48 -21.91 1.85
C ALA A 412 18.21 -22.42 0.61
N VAL A 413 19.37 -23.02 0.83
CA VAL A 413 20.22 -23.58 -0.24
C VAL A 413 20.65 -25.00 0.12
N ASP A 414 20.44 -25.94 -0.79
CA ASP A 414 21.03 -27.26 -0.76
C ASP A 414 22.39 -27.20 -1.45
N ILE A 415 23.41 -27.73 -0.79
CA ILE A 415 24.80 -27.68 -1.21
C ILE A 415 25.27 -29.10 -1.51
N ASN A 416 25.84 -29.33 -2.69
CA ASN A 416 26.48 -30.56 -3.05
C ASN A 416 27.92 -30.29 -3.48
N LEU A 417 28.88 -30.83 -2.73
CA LEU A 417 30.30 -30.86 -3.10
C LEU A 417 30.64 -32.24 -3.62
N SER A 418 30.99 -32.30 -4.91
CA SER A 418 31.41 -33.49 -5.60
C SER A 418 32.77 -33.29 -6.28
N GLY A 419 33.35 -34.32 -6.92
CA GLY A 419 34.60 -34.20 -7.66
C GLY A 419 35.51 -35.38 -7.41
N TRP A 420 36.80 -35.16 -7.73
CA TRP A 420 37.90 -36.13 -7.59
C TRP A 420 39.22 -35.40 -7.29
N GLN A 421 40.33 -36.09 -7.27
CA GLN A 421 41.62 -35.52 -6.83
C GLN A 421 42.12 -34.34 -7.66
N GLU A 422 41.66 -34.18 -8.92
CA GLU A 422 42.08 -33.09 -9.82
C GLU A 422 41.06 -31.96 -9.92
N GLN A 423 39.83 -32.17 -9.38
CA GLN A 423 38.77 -31.21 -9.57
C GLN A 423 37.72 -31.31 -8.45
N LEU A 424 37.31 -30.17 -7.90
CA LEU A 424 36.15 -30.04 -7.02
C LEU A 424 35.01 -29.31 -7.73
N VAL A 425 33.80 -29.81 -7.57
CA VAL A 425 32.59 -29.25 -8.17
C VAL A 425 31.60 -28.92 -7.04
N LEU A 426 31.30 -27.62 -6.87
CA LEU A 426 30.33 -27.14 -5.90
C LEU A 426 29.03 -26.73 -6.59
N THR A 427 27.95 -27.41 -6.26
CA THR A 427 26.59 -27.06 -6.74
C THR A 427 25.79 -26.50 -5.59
N MET A 428 25.15 -25.35 -5.81
CA MET A 428 24.22 -24.72 -4.87
C MET A 428 22.85 -24.57 -5.55
N THR A 429 21.80 -25.11 -4.91
CA THR A 429 20.42 -25.08 -5.41
C THR A 429 19.50 -24.42 -4.38
N CYS A 430 18.88 -23.30 -4.75
CA CYS A 430 17.93 -22.58 -3.90
C CYS A 430 16.60 -23.33 -3.79
N GLU A 431 15.83 -23.00 -2.75
CA GLU A 431 14.49 -23.57 -2.46
C GLU A 431 13.48 -23.40 -3.60
N ASP A 432 13.67 -22.41 -4.47
CA ASP A 432 12.86 -22.11 -5.66
C ASP A 432 13.42 -22.71 -6.96
N GLY A 433 14.46 -23.55 -6.85
CA GLY A 433 15.04 -24.30 -7.97
C GLY A 433 16.15 -23.57 -8.75
N VAL A 434 16.48 -22.32 -8.42
CA VAL A 434 17.63 -21.65 -9.04
C VAL A 434 18.90 -22.33 -8.59
N SER A 435 19.70 -22.79 -9.55
CA SER A 435 20.90 -23.60 -9.28
C SER A 435 22.10 -23.12 -10.07
N VAL A 436 23.26 -23.20 -9.46
CA VAL A 436 24.56 -22.95 -10.13
C VAL A 436 25.55 -24.03 -9.75
N THR A 437 26.48 -24.29 -10.67
CA THR A 437 27.60 -25.17 -10.43
C THR A 437 28.89 -24.43 -10.78
N HIS A 438 29.87 -24.54 -9.89
CA HIS A 438 31.19 -23.96 -10.08
C HIS A 438 32.26 -25.00 -9.81
N THR A 439 33.31 -24.99 -10.62
CA THR A 439 34.39 -25.97 -10.63
C THR A 439 35.70 -25.29 -10.22
N LEU A 440 36.45 -25.98 -9.38
CA LEU A 440 37.80 -25.60 -8.98
C LEU A 440 38.75 -26.74 -9.38
N ASP A 441 39.62 -26.46 -10.29
CA ASP A 441 40.70 -27.38 -10.68
C ASP A 441 41.85 -27.28 -9.70
N GLY A 442 42.51 -28.44 -9.42
CA GLY A 442 43.61 -28.49 -8.45
C GLY A 442 44.11 -29.94 -8.26
N GLU A 443 45.16 -30.09 -7.47
CA GLU A 443 45.61 -31.41 -7.03
C GLU A 443 45.29 -31.56 -5.52
N PHE A 444 44.38 -32.47 -5.21
CA PHE A 444 43.88 -32.68 -3.85
C PHE A 444 44.29 -34.06 -3.36
N ALA A 445 45.23 -34.10 -2.42
CA ALA A 445 45.71 -35.37 -1.84
C ALA A 445 44.65 -36.02 -0.95
N GLU A 446 44.73 -37.33 -0.75
CA GLU A 446 43.91 -38.03 0.24
C GLU A 446 44.25 -37.56 1.66
N ALA A 447 43.23 -37.37 2.49
CA ALA A 447 43.37 -36.92 3.84
C ALA A 447 43.81 -38.05 4.75
N THR A 448 44.80 -37.81 5.61
CA THR A 448 45.24 -38.79 6.63
C THR A 448 44.23 -39.01 7.74
N GLN A 449 43.30 -38.05 7.93
CA GLN A 449 42.22 -38.09 8.96
C GLN A 449 40.88 -37.86 8.26
N ALA A 450 40.29 -38.91 7.70
CA ALA A 450 39.13 -38.85 6.84
C ALA A 450 37.94 -38.14 7.47
N GLU A 451 37.57 -38.47 8.69
CA GLU A 451 36.40 -37.86 9.38
C GLU A 451 36.57 -36.35 9.59
N LYS A 452 37.76 -35.91 10.01
CA LYS A 452 38.06 -34.49 10.19
C LYS A 452 38.08 -33.73 8.88
N ALA A 453 38.60 -34.34 7.82
CA ALA A 453 38.59 -33.71 6.50
C ALA A 453 37.18 -33.53 5.96
N LEU A 454 36.32 -34.54 6.03
CA LEU A 454 34.92 -34.46 5.63
C LEU A 454 34.14 -33.45 6.47
N ALA A 455 34.36 -33.39 7.79
CA ALA A 455 33.72 -32.38 8.64
C ALA A 455 34.16 -30.97 8.25
N ASN A 456 35.46 -30.74 8.01
CA ASN A 456 36.00 -29.46 7.57
C ASN A 456 35.43 -29.01 6.20
N LEU A 457 35.32 -29.94 5.24
CA LEU A 457 34.70 -29.66 3.94
C LEU A 457 33.25 -29.19 4.11
N ARG A 458 32.45 -29.92 4.89
CA ARG A 458 31.06 -29.59 5.20
C ARG A 458 30.94 -28.22 5.85
N ASP A 459 31.70 -27.97 6.91
CA ASP A 459 31.65 -26.72 7.68
C ASP A 459 32.08 -25.53 6.83
N CYS A 460 33.12 -25.69 5.97
CA CYS A 460 33.56 -24.60 5.10
C CYS A 460 32.54 -24.22 4.03
N VAL A 461 31.92 -25.18 3.35
CA VAL A 461 30.94 -24.89 2.29
C VAL A 461 29.59 -24.39 2.87
N ALA A 462 29.23 -24.83 4.09
CA ALA A 462 28.03 -24.39 4.79
C ALA A 462 28.12 -22.97 5.35
N LYS A 463 29.31 -22.37 5.41
CA LYS A 463 29.54 -21.08 6.07
C LYS A 463 29.09 -19.89 5.23
N LEU A 464 27.76 -19.64 5.17
CA LEU A 464 27.11 -18.63 4.37
C LEU A 464 26.68 -17.37 5.16
N GLY A 465 27.11 -17.22 6.42
CA GLY A 465 26.57 -16.25 7.39
C GLY A 465 26.60 -14.77 7.00
N GLN A 466 27.39 -14.35 6.00
CA GLN A 466 27.42 -12.96 5.52
C GLN A 466 26.70 -12.78 4.17
N THR A 467 25.93 -13.79 3.75
CA THR A 467 25.17 -13.79 2.49
C THR A 467 23.67 -13.82 2.77
N ILE A 468 22.86 -13.71 1.75
CA ILE A 468 21.40 -13.86 1.86
C ILE A 468 20.97 -15.35 1.96
N TYR A 469 21.91 -16.28 1.99
CA TYR A 469 21.66 -17.71 1.98
C TYR A 469 21.94 -18.36 3.33
N PHE A 470 21.29 -19.50 3.57
CA PHE A 470 21.67 -20.43 4.63
C PHE A 470 21.65 -21.86 4.08
N ALA A 471 22.58 -22.69 4.55
CA ALA A 471 22.64 -24.09 4.14
C ALA A 471 21.50 -24.87 4.80
N ARG A 472 20.60 -25.45 3.99
CA ARG A 472 19.51 -26.33 4.42
C ARG A 472 19.98 -27.78 4.49
N ASP A 473 20.67 -28.24 3.46
CA ASP A 473 21.33 -29.55 3.39
C ASP A 473 22.72 -29.41 2.78
N VAL A 474 23.64 -30.26 3.21
CA VAL A 474 25.03 -30.29 2.71
C VAL A 474 25.44 -31.73 2.45
N GLN A 475 25.66 -32.06 1.20
CA GLN A 475 26.11 -33.37 0.77
C GLN A 475 27.56 -33.30 0.27
N ILE A 476 28.39 -34.25 0.73
CA ILE A 476 29.77 -34.39 0.27
C ILE A 476 29.86 -35.72 -0.48
N ASN A 477 29.94 -35.63 -1.80
CA ASN A 477 29.94 -36.77 -2.74
C ASN A 477 31.30 -36.92 -3.42
N LEU A 478 32.32 -37.25 -2.62
CA LEU A 478 33.67 -37.47 -3.06
C LEU A 478 34.02 -38.97 -3.02
N PRO A 479 34.85 -39.48 -3.90
CA PRO A 479 35.27 -40.90 -3.92
C PRO A 479 36.10 -41.29 -2.71
N GLY A 480 36.63 -40.33 -1.93
CA GLY A 480 37.37 -40.49 -0.70
C GLY A 480 37.49 -39.17 0.04
N ALA A 481 38.05 -39.20 1.23
CA ALA A 481 38.27 -37.95 1.98
C ALA A 481 39.49 -37.22 1.40
N LEU A 482 39.29 -36.07 0.82
CA LEU A 482 40.32 -35.22 0.25
C LEU A 482 40.80 -34.15 1.24
N PHE A 483 42.08 -33.88 1.25
CA PHE A 483 42.63 -32.70 1.95
C PHE A 483 42.53 -31.49 0.99
N VAL A 484 41.71 -30.52 1.37
CA VAL A 484 41.57 -29.28 0.61
C VAL A 484 41.89 -28.09 1.50
N PRO A 485 42.83 -27.22 1.11
CA PRO A 485 43.14 -26.02 1.90
C PRO A 485 41.89 -25.14 2.07
N ASN A 486 41.67 -24.61 3.30
CA ASN A 486 40.52 -23.76 3.59
C ASN A 486 40.45 -22.51 2.72
N SER A 487 41.59 -21.99 2.25
CA SER A 487 41.63 -20.85 1.32
C SER A 487 40.92 -21.16 0.01
N LEU A 488 41.17 -22.36 -0.56
CA LEU A 488 40.54 -22.79 -1.80
C LEU A 488 39.07 -23.11 -1.65
N LEU A 489 38.65 -23.74 -0.53
CA LEU A 489 37.24 -23.96 -0.22
C LEU A 489 36.49 -22.64 -0.05
N ASN A 490 37.09 -21.68 0.63
CA ASN A 490 36.51 -20.35 0.80
C ASN A 490 36.41 -19.58 -0.52
N GLN A 491 37.38 -19.75 -1.42
CA GLN A 491 37.34 -19.18 -2.75
C GLN A 491 36.21 -19.81 -3.56
N LEU A 492 36.17 -21.13 -3.67
CA LEU A 492 35.13 -21.88 -4.37
C LEU A 492 33.72 -21.48 -3.90
N ARG A 493 33.53 -21.44 -2.57
CA ARG A 493 32.26 -21.01 -1.98
C ARG A 493 31.88 -19.58 -2.37
N ARG A 494 32.79 -18.60 -2.25
CA ARG A 494 32.52 -17.19 -2.60
C ARG A 494 32.14 -17.03 -4.06
N GLU A 495 32.93 -17.61 -4.96
CA GLU A 495 32.69 -17.54 -6.39
C GLU A 495 31.37 -18.23 -6.77
N THR A 496 31.02 -19.35 -6.11
CA THR A 496 29.72 -20.00 -6.32
C THR A 496 28.56 -19.11 -5.86
N VAL A 497 28.69 -18.44 -4.71
CA VAL A 497 27.67 -17.51 -4.20
C VAL A 497 27.50 -16.30 -5.13
N GLU A 498 28.58 -15.71 -5.63
CA GLU A 498 28.52 -14.60 -6.58
C GLU A 498 27.75 -15.02 -7.86
N ARG A 499 28.09 -16.20 -8.40
CA ARG A 499 27.34 -16.77 -9.55
C ARG A 499 25.88 -17.06 -9.23
N LEU A 500 25.57 -17.49 -8.00
CA LEU A 500 24.21 -17.72 -7.56
C LEU A 500 23.40 -16.41 -7.47
N ASP A 501 24.02 -15.35 -6.97
CA ASP A 501 23.41 -14.01 -6.95
C ASP A 501 23.07 -13.52 -8.37
N GLU A 502 24.01 -13.66 -9.31
CA GLU A 502 23.79 -13.30 -10.71
C GLU A 502 22.71 -14.18 -11.37
N ALA A 503 22.76 -15.50 -11.13
CA ALA A 503 21.77 -16.43 -11.65
C ALA A 503 20.37 -16.10 -11.16
N ARG A 504 20.21 -15.71 -9.89
CA ARG A 504 18.92 -15.31 -9.34
C ARG A 504 18.37 -14.06 -10.00
N VAL A 505 19.19 -13.04 -10.18
CA VAL A 505 18.78 -11.81 -10.90
C VAL A 505 18.35 -12.13 -12.33
N ASN A 506 19.11 -12.99 -13.02
CA ASN A 506 18.83 -13.35 -14.42
C ASN A 506 17.64 -14.32 -14.57
N ALA A 507 17.36 -15.13 -13.55
CA ALA A 507 16.23 -16.05 -13.54
C ALA A 507 14.90 -15.37 -13.21
N ALA A 508 14.90 -14.11 -12.75
CA ALA A 508 13.69 -13.38 -12.46
C ALA A 508 12.80 -13.30 -13.71
N PRO A 509 11.58 -13.85 -13.66
CA PRO A 509 10.74 -13.91 -14.85
C PRO A 509 10.27 -12.50 -15.21
N ARG A 510 10.62 -12.03 -16.39
CA ARG A 510 10.13 -10.76 -16.89
C ARG A 510 8.72 -10.92 -17.43
N GLY A 511 7.74 -10.33 -16.73
CA GLY A 511 6.36 -10.31 -17.18
C GLY A 511 6.22 -9.58 -18.51
N GLN A 512 5.32 -10.07 -19.35
CA GLN A 512 5.00 -9.43 -20.63
C GLN A 512 3.56 -8.99 -20.66
N ARG A 513 3.29 -7.92 -21.41
CA ARG A 513 1.94 -7.43 -21.64
C ARG A 513 1.06 -8.56 -22.16
N LYS A 514 -0.06 -8.80 -21.50
CA LYS A 514 -1.05 -9.78 -21.92
C LYS A 514 -1.66 -9.36 -23.26
N ALA A 515 -1.82 -10.28 -24.18
CA ALA A 515 -2.48 -10.02 -25.46
C ALA A 515 -3.97 -9.72 -25.26
N VAL A 516 -4.52 -8.90 -26.14
CA VAL A 516 -5.97 -8.66 -26.21
C VAL A 516 -6.69 -9.94 -26.61
N SER A 517 -7.80 -10.25 -25.98
CA SER A 517 -8.62 -11.44 -26.26
C SER A 517 -9.20 -11.40 -27.69
N VAL A 518 -9.38 -12.58 -28.28
CA VAL A 518 -10.02 -12.72 -29.60
C VAL A 518 -11.31 -13.52 -29.43
N PRO A 519 -12.46 -12.96 -29.86
CA PRO A 519 -12.68 -11.63 -30.43
C PRO A 519 -12.41 -10.50 -29.42
N PRO A 520 -12.12 -9.27 -29.89
CA PRO A 520 -11.92 -8.12 -29.01
C PRO A 520 -13.15 -7.88 -28.13
N PRO A 521 -12.96 -7.58 -26.83
CA PRO A 521 -14.09 -7.34 -25.93
C PRO A 521 -14.82 -6.05 -26.25
N VAL A 522 -16.05 -5.93 -25.77
CA VAL A 522 -16.84 -4.69 -25.85
C VAL A 522 -16.91 -4.08 -24.45
N TYR A 523 -16.75 -2.76 -24.35
CA TYR A 523 -16.88 -2.07 -23.06
C TYR A 523 -18.32 -2.17 -22.54
N PRO A 524 -18.54 -2.39 -21.22
CA PRO A 524 -19.89 -2.64 -20.68
C PRO A 524 -20.89 -1.50 -20.89
N GLU A 525 -20.41 -0.26 -20.98
CA GLU A 525 -21.24 0.94 -21.08
C GLU A 525 -21.08 1.59 -22.47
N THR A 526 -22.15 2.09 -23.02
CA THR A 526 -22.15 2.81 -24.32
C THR A 526 -21.99 4.32 -24.17
N HIS A 527 -22.15 4.85 -22.96
CA HIS A 527 -21.96 6.24 -22.59
C HIS A 527 -21.08 6.32 -21.32
N LEU A 528 -20.04 7.11 -21.38
CA LEU A 528 -19.17 7.45 -20.26
C LEU A 528 -19.41 8.89 -19.83
N SER A 529 -19.81 9.08 -18.56
CA SER A 529 -19.93 10.41 -17.96
C SER A 529 -18.55 10.97 -17.59
N PHE A 530 -18.50 12.22 -17.15
CA PHE A 530 -17.27 12.87 -16.65
C PHE A 530 -16.56 12.08 -15.53
N LEU A 531 -17.25 11.19 -14.82
CA LEU A 531 -16.70 10.31 -13.78
C LEU A 531 -15.75 9.23 -14.33
N ALA A 532 -15.78 8.96 -15.63
CA ALA A 532 -14.84 8.03 -16.26
C ALA A 532 -13.44 8.62 -16.45
N ASN A 533 -13.26 9.92 -16.18
CA ASN A 533 -11.98 10.62 -16.25
C ASN A 533 -11.28 10.54 -17.62
N VAL A 534 -12.04 10.54 -18.71
CA VAL A 534 -11.51 10.50 -20.07
C VAL A 534 -11.10 11.92 -20.47
N TYR A 535 -9.81 12.23 -20.34
CA TYR A 535 -9.29 13.57 -20.64
C TYR A 535 -8.64 13.66 -22.02
N ASN A 536 -7.66 12.78 -22.30
CA ASN A 536 -6.86 12.86 -23.52
C ASN A 536 -7.50 12.12 -24.71
N HIS A 537 -7.02 12.47 -25.92
CA HIS A 537 -7.54 11.90 -27.17
C HIS A 537 -7.27 10.40 -27.31
N LYS A 538 -6.16 9.88 -26.77
CA LYS A 538 -5.82 8.45 -26.80
C LYS A 538 -6.78 7.63 -25.94
N ALA A 539 -7.09 8.09 -24.71
CA ALA A 539 -8.09 7.44 -23.87
C ALA A 539 -9.47 7.43 -24.54
N ARG A 540 -9.83 8.53 -25.20
CA ARG A 540 -11.08 8.61 -25.98
C ARG A 540 -11.08 7.59 -27.11
N ALA A 541 -10.01 7.50 -27.91
CA ALA A 541 -9.87 6.54 -29.00
C ALA A 541 -9.95 5.09 -28.51
N PHE A 542 -9.33 4.79 -27.35
CA PHE A 542 -9.44 3.49 -26.72
C PHE A 542 -10.89 3.09 -26.46
N TYR A 543 -11.66 3.89 -25.74
CA TYR A 543 -13.05 3.56 -25.43
C TYR A 543 -13.94 3.47 -26.67
N GLN A 544 -13.73 4.35 -27.67
CA GLN A 544 -14.46 4.29 -28.95
C GLN A 544 -14.17 2.99 -29.69
N ARG A 545 -12.93 2.53 -29.73
CA ARG A 545 -12.56 1.25 -30.34
C ARG A 545 -13.32 0.08 -29.73
N TYR A 546 -13.57 0.13 -28.42
CA TYR A 546 -14.30 -0.91 -27.70
C TYR A 546 -15.81 -0.64 -27.56
N GLY A 547 -16.39 0.21 -28.41
CA GLY A 547 -17.83 0.34 -28.59
C GLY A 547 -18.53 1.43 -27.79
N VAL A 548 -17.80 2.28 -27.06
CA VAL A 548 -18.39 3.44 -26.39
C VAL A 548 -18.74 4.49 -27.42
N LYS A 549 -20.00 4.95 -27.41
CA LYS A 549 -20.55 5.89 -28.42
C LYS A 549 -20.50 7.34 -27.98
N LEU A 550 -20.75 7.59 -26.70
CA LEU A 550 -20.75 8.92 -26.10
C LEU A 550 -19.76 8.97 -24.94
N ILE A 551 -18.89 9.97 -24.95
CA ILE A 551 -17.88 10.16 -23.92
C ILE A 551 -17.87 11.63 -23.52
N ASP A 552 -18.34 11.92 -22.30
CA ASP A 552 -18.28 13.25 -21.72
C ASP A 552 -16.82 13.58 -21.37
N ALA A 553 -16.46 14.85 -21.40
CA ALA A 553 -15.13 15.30 -20.98
C ALA A 553 -14.94 15.06 -19.48
N ALA A 554 -13.70 14.75 -19.06
CA ALA A 554 -13.36 14.65 -17.66
C ALA A 554 -13.71 15.94 -16.91
N TYR A 555 -14.06 15.84 -15.62
CA TYR A 555 -14.46 17.01 -14.82
C TYR A 555 -13.43 18.14 -14.85
N GLU A 556 -12.16 17.79 -14.93
CA GLU A 556 -11.02 18.72 -15.00
C GLU A 556 -10.92 19.49 -16.33
N ALA A 557 -11.69 19.11 -17.33
CA ALA A 557 -11.80 19.84 -18.61
C ALA A 557 -12.74 21.06 -18.54
N HIS A 558 -13.36 21.32 -17.37
CA HIS A 558 -14.24 22.46 -17.08
C HIS A 558 -15.50 22.56 -17.97
N GLU A 559 -15.90 21.49 -18.62
CA GLU A 559 -17.13 21.46 -19.40
C GLU A 559 -18.37 21.32 -18.51
N GLU A 560 -18.27 20.55 -17.42
CA GLU A 560 -19.34 20.38 -16.43
C GLU A 560 -19.33 21.53 -15.42
N LYS A 561 -20.35 22.36 -15.45
CA LYS A 561 -20.47 23.59 -14.63
C LYS A 561 -21.65 23.56 -13.65
N GLY A 562 -22.44 22.50 -13.67
CA GLY A 562 -23.63 22.35 -12.86
C GLY A 562 -23.37 21.82 -11.45
N ASP A 563 -24.48 21.63 -10.71
CA ASP A 563 -24.49 20.93 -9.44
C ASP A 563 -24.49 19.42 -9.69
N VAL A 564 -23.31 18.81 -9.58
CA VAL A 564 -23.08 17.40 -9.90
C VAL A 564 -22.49 16.64 -8.71
N PRO A 565 -22.48 15.30 -8.73
CA PRO A 565 -21.74 14.52 -7.75
C PRO A 565 -20.23 14.81 -7.86
N VAL A 566 -19.70 15.61 -6.93
CA VAL A 566 -18.25 15.84 -6.79
C VAL A 566 -17.56 14.76 -5.97
N MET A 567 -18.36 13.89 -5.31
CA MET A 567 -17.89 12.69 -4.62
C MET A 567 -19.03 11.68 -4.56
N ILE A 568 -18.72 10.43 -4.88
CA ILE A 568 -19.66 9.31 -4.72
C ILE A 568 -19.04 8.33 -3.71
N THR A 569 -19.86 7.86 -2.75
CA THR A 569 -19.38 7.01 -1.67
C THR A 569 -20.40 5.95 -1.26
N LYS A 570 -19.94 4.77 -0.91
CA LYS A 570 -20.74 3.71 -0.28
C LYS A 570 -21.01 3.98 1.20
N HIS A 571 -20.16 4.80 1.85
CA HIS A 571 -20.44 5.32 3.18
C HIS A 571 -21.65 6.25 3.12
N CYS A 572 -22.66 5.99 3.96
CA CYS A 572 -23.92 6.73 3.93
C CYS A 572 -24.21 7.29 5.32
N LEU A 573 -24.25 8.61 5.44
CA LEU A 573 -24.51 9.28 6.73
C LEU A 573 -25.91 9.01 7.26
N ARG A 574 -26.93 8.82 6.40
CA ARG A 574 -28.24 8.35 6.87
C ARG A 574 -28.16 7.00 7.57
N PHE A 575 -27.37 6.09 7.03
CA PHE A 575 -27.16 4.78 7.65
C PHE A 575 -26.35 4.89 8.94
N ALA A 576 -25.26 5.66 8.94
CA ALA A 576 -24.40 5.85 10.11
C ALA A 576 -25.13 6.49 11.31
N PHE A 577 -26.12 7.36 11.05
CA PHE A 577 -26.94 8.02 12.08
C PHE A 577 -28.29 7.34 12.31
N ASN A 578 -28.49 6.09 11.86
CA ASN A 578 -29.73 5.33 12.01
C ASN A 578 -30.96 6.03 11.38
N LEU A 579 -30.78 6.81 10.32
CA LEU A 579 -31.82 7.53 9.59
C LEU A 579 -32.18 6.85 8.24
N CYS A 580 -31.63 5.67 7.98
CA CYS A 580 -31.88 4.95 6.72
C CYS A 580 -33.28 4.34 6.70
N PRO A 581 -34.17 4.69 5.77
CA PRO A 581 -35.56 4.19 5.75
C PRO A 581 -35.69 2.69 5.54
N LYS A 582 -34.64 2.03 4.99
CA LYS A 582 -34.63 0.58 4.78
C LYS A 582 -34.13 -0.23 5.98
N GLN A 583 -33.34 0.39 6.87
CA GLN A 583 -32.58 -0.34 7.91
C GLN A 583 -32.66 0.30 9.29
N ALA A 584 -33.39 1.40 9.45
CA ALA A 584 -33.55 2.06 10.74
C ALA A 584 -34.32 1.15 11.71
N LYS A 585 -33.77 0.97 12.91
CA LYS A 585 -34.44 0.30 14.01
C LYS A 585 -35.27 1.32 14.78
N GLY A 586 -36.58 1.11 14.84
CA GLY A 586 -37.52 2.00 15.55
C GLY A 586 -38.36 2.88 14.62
N SER A 587 -39.31 3.65 15.21
CA SER A 587 -40.25 4.51 14.44
C SER A 587 -39.60 5.85 14.09
N ILE A 588 -39.17 6.03 12.85
CA ILE A 588 -38.70 7.34 12.33
C ILE A 588 -39.77 8.01 11.48
N LYS A 589 -41.05 7.78 11.81
CA LYS A 589 -42.20 8.19 10.98
C LYS A 589 -42.27 9.68 10.61
N SER A 590 -41.53 10.55 11.31
CA SER A 590 -41.55 12.01 11.08
C SER A 590 -40.26 12.61 10.55
N TRP A 591 -39.20 11.79 10.31
CA TRP A 591 -37.91 12.31 9.91
C TRP A 591 -37.58 11.93 8.45
N LYS A 592 -37.77 12.88 7.57
CA LYS A 592 -37.43 12.71 6.14
C LYS A 592 -36.00 13.13 5.84
N ALA A 593 -35.00 12.65 6.47
CA ALA A 593 -33.58 13.05 6.32
C ALA A 593 -33.07 13.08 4.85
N THR A 594 -33.74 13.83 3.95
CA THR A 594 -33.41 13.93 2.52
C THR A 594 -34.07 15.18 1.90
N PRO A 595 -33.29 16.08 1.25
CA PRO A 595 -31.82 16.08 1.20
C PRO A 595 -31.21 16.47 2.54
N MET A 596 -29.95 16.06 2.76
CA MET A 596 -29.15 16.54 3.88
C MET A 596 -28.08 17.51 3.38
N GLN A 597 -27.50 18.29 4.30
CA GLN A 597 -26.44 19.24 3.97
C GLN A 597 -25.23 19.04 4.88
N LEU A 598 -24.03 19.04 4.27
CA LEU A 598 -22.76 19.17 4.95
C LEU A 598 -22.28 20.61 4.87
N ILE A 599 -22.00 21.21 6.03
CA ILE A 599 -21.62 22.63 6.13
C ILE A 599 -20.26 22.72 6.81
N HIS A 600 -19.32 23.43 6.16
CA HIS A 600 -18.00 23.79 6.69
C HIS A 600 -17.67 25.23 6.33
N GLY A 601 -17.67 26.12 7.34
CA GLY A 601 -17.61 27.57 7.08
C GLY A 601 -18.75 28.02 6.14
N ASP A 602 -18.40 28.67 5.05
CA ASP A 602 -19.35 29.13 4.02
C ASP A 602 -19.67 28.06 2.97
N GLU A 603 -19.02 26.90 3.03
CA GLU A 603 -19.22 25.81 2.08
C GLU A 603 -20.44 24.98 2.48
N VAL A 604 -21.38 24.84 1.55
CA VAL A 604 -22.58 24.00 1.73
C VAL A 604 -22.62 22.97 0.60
N LEU A 605 -22.54 21.68 0.97
CA LEU A 605 -22.65 20.56 0.05
C LEU A 605 -23.96 19.82 0.32
N THR A 606 -24.71 19.53 -0.76
CA THR A 606 -25.97 18.79 -0.66
C THR A 606 -25.71 17.28 -0.75
N LEU A 607 -26.33 16.52 0.13
CA LEU A 607 -26.27 15.05 0.09
C LEU A 607 -27.52 14.50 -0.59
N LYS A 608 -27.32 13.74 -1.67
CA LYS A 608 -28.35 12.91 -2.30
C LYS A 608 -28.04 11.44 -2.04
N PHE A 609 -29.09 10.64 -1.90
CA PHE A 609 -28.97 9.23 -1.56
C PHE A 609 -29.60 8.36 -2.66
N ASP A 610 -28.75 7.67 -3.42
CA ASP A 610 -29.22 6.61 -4.33
C ASP A 610 -29.33 5.31 -3.54
N CYS A 611 -30.56 4.99 -3.13
CA CYS A 611 -30.83 3.81 -2.30
C CYS A 611 -30.86 2.49 -3.09
N ARG A 612 -30.80 2.49 -4.44
CA ARG A 612 -30.76 1.28 -5.24
C ARG A 612 -29.37 0.63 -5.14
N PRO A 613 -28.24 1.29 -5.52
CA PRO A 613 -26.88 0.81 -5.28
C PRO A 613 -26.40 1.03 -3.83
N CYS A 614 -27.20 1.71 -2.99
CA CYS A 614 -26.81 2.14 -1.63
C CYS A 614 -25.62 3.08 -1.61
N GLU A 615 -25.69 4.17 -2.34
CA GLU A 615 -24.66 5.20 -2.45
C GLU A 615 -25.14 6.55 -1.90
N MET A 616 -24.20 7.33 -1.40
CA MET A 616 -24.39 8.74 -1.05
C MET A 616 -23.56 9.60 -2.00
N HIS A 617 -24.24 10.55 -2.63
CA HIS A 617 -23.63 11.49 -3.55
C HIS A 617 -23.48 12.84 -2.84
N VAL A 618 -22.26 13.35 -2.76
CA VAL A 618 -21.97 14.71 -2.31
C VAL A 618 -22.06 15.61 -3.52
N ILE A 619 -23.08 16.43 -3.57
CA ILE A 619 -23.38 17.32 -4.69
C ILE A 619 -22.73 18.67 -4.42
N GLY A 620 -22.02 19.16 -5.41
CA GLY A 620 -21.38 20.47 -5.40
C GLY A 620 -21.11 20.95 -6.82
N LYS A 621 -20.60 22.15 -6.93
CA LYS A 621 -20.21 22.74 -8.21
C LYS A 621 -18.79 23.28 -8.17
N MET A 622 -18.19 23.42 -9.31
CA MET A 622 -16.89 24.05 -9.48
C MET A 622 -16.98 25.54 -9.11
N LYS A 623 -16.05 26.03 -8.28
CA LYS A 623 -16.01 27.43 -7.88
C LYS A 623 -15.60 28.33 -9.06
N ASN A 624 -16.16 29.54 -9.11
CA ASN A 624 -15.96 30.47 -10.24
C ASN A 624 -14.48 30.81 -10.51
N HIS A 625 -13.63 30.84 -9.49
CA HIS A 625 -12.21 31.10 -9.70
C HIS A 625 -11.50 29.90 -10.36
N ILE A 626 -11.96 28.66 -10.11
CA ILE A 626 -11.42 27.47 -10.76
C ILE A 626 -11.82 27.44 -12.25
N LEU A 627 -13.07 27.79 -12.56
CA LEU A 627 -13.54 27.89 -13.95
C LEU A 627 -12.75 28.91 -14.80
N LYS A 628 -12.05 29.85 -14.16
CA LYS A 628 -11.19 30.84 -14.80
C LYS A 628 -9.72 30.40 -14.92
N MET A 629 -9.34 29.28 -14.30
CA MET A 629 -7.98 28.75 -14.44
C MET A 629 -7.78 28.23 -15.88
N PRO A 630 -6.55 28.37 -16.42
CA PRO A 630 -6.23 27.77 -17.71
C PRO A 630 -6.41 26.26 -17.61
N LEU A 631 -6.95 25.65 -18.68
CA LEU A 631 -7.07 24.19 -18.76
C LEU A 631 -5.68 23.56 -18.76
N PRO A 632 -5.49 22.46 -18.03
CA PRO A 632 -4.27 21.68 -18.10
C PRO A 632 -3.99 21.28 -19.56
N GLY A 633 -2.73 21.39 -20.02
CA GLY A 633 -2.35 21.12 -21.41
C GLY A 633 -2.64 22.24 -22.41
N SER A 634 -3.32 23.33 -22.01
CA SER A 634 -3.58 24.50 -22.87
C SER A 634 -2.58 25.63 -22.72
N VAL A 635 -1.51 25.43 -21.95
CA VAL A 635 -0.49 26.49 -21.76
C VAL A 635 0.30 26.65 -23.05
N VAL A 636 0.00 27.72 -23.75
CA VAL A 636 0.79 28.26 -24.85
C VAL A 636 2.26 28.34 -24.38
N ALA A 637 3.15 27.71 -25.13
CA ALA A 637 4.58 27.64 -24.85
C ALA A 637 5.18 29.06 -24.66
N SER A 638 5.28 29.56 -23.42
CA SER A 638 6.04 30.75 -23.09
C SER A 638 6.32 30.99 -21.61
N VAL A 639 6.03 30.06 -20.71
CA VAL A 639 6.39 30.22 -19.29
C VAL A 639 7.31 29.07 -18.87
N SER A 640 8.53 29.41 -18.50
CA SER A 640 9.50 28.42 -18.00
C SER A 640 9.03 27.83 -16.65
N PRO A 641 9.42 26.58 -16.32
CA PRO A 641 9.09 25.95 -15.03
C PRO A 641 9.45 26.83 -13.81
N ASP A 642 10.48 27.67 -13.91
CA ASP A 642 10.92 28.58 -12.87
C ASP A 642 9.98 29.78 -12.65
N GLU A 643 9.22 30.18 -13.66
CA GLU A 643 8.21 31.24 -13.54
C GLU A 643 6.90 30.72 -12.96
N LEU A 644 6.53 29.46 -13.24
CA LEU A 644 5.37 28.81 -12.61
C LEU A 644 5.56 28.65 -11.09
N LEU A 645 6.78 28.37 -10.64
CA LEU A 645 7.12 28.30 -9.22
C LEU A 645 6.99 29.63 -8.48
N LYS A 646 7.12 30.75 -9.20
CA LYS A 646 6.98 32.10 -8.62
C LYS A 646 5.52 32.54 -8.43
N THR A 647 4.58 31.92 -9.11
CA THR A 647 3.13 32.24 -9.03
C THR A 647 2.38 31.42 -7.97
N LEU A 648 3.00 30.42 -7.39
CA LEU A 648 2.41 29.65 -6.29
C LEU A 648 2.40 30.47 -4.99
N PRO A 649 1.28 30.55 -4.26
CA PRO A 649 1.22 31.27 -3.01
C PRO A 649 2.23 30.70 -2.02
N LYS A 650 3.16 31.54 -1.55
CA LYS A 650 4.12 31.16 -0.51
C LYS A 650 3.37 30.64 0.71
N ARG A 651 3.64 29.40 1.12
CA ARG A 651 3.17 28.88 2.40
C ARG A 651 3.58 29.82 3.51
N LYS A 652 2.61 30.46 4.18
CA LYS A 652 2.83 31.01 5.51
C LYS A 652 3.02 29.82 6.44
N GLY A 653 4.13 29.83 7.15
CA GLY A 653 4.57 28.73 7.98
C GLY A 653 3.58 28.34 9.10
N ALA A 654 3.57 27.09 9.42
CA ALA A 654 3.37 26.50 10.74
C ALA A 654 4.21 25.22 10.80
#